data_bc1795d6f3d21c30b352b898a6cdbe29
#
_entry.id   bc1795d6f3d21c30b352b898a6cdbe29
#
_cell.length_a   1.000
_cell.length_b   1.000
_cell.length_c   1.000
_cell.angle_alpha   90.00
_cell.angle_beta   90.00
_cell.angle_gamma   90.00
#
_symmetry.space_group_name_H-M   'P 1'
#
loop_
_entity.id
_entity.type
_entity.pdbx_description
1 polymer ?
#
loop_
_entity_poly.entity_id
_entity_poly.type
_entity_poly.pdbx_seq_one_letter_code
_entity_poly.pdbx_strand_id
1 'polypeptide(L)'
;MNNIIENTSSLLALVTGRWDGVHILAEKLRKGNCQVIATDKLPTSGKFDYIFLFGSVEDAYQAFLKLLKENSRMLLITGHRDEDLSKLENLDNIKIVKVRDLSDWNQEELSEILLKIIFTPSVKKIFTLKSKNGSSSKKPDKIRRITEYPVSAITTRKIRGYLPVLLSLFVFAVLIGASTFVWYFYSVKNIFTDLKNNLTVGNMEEVRLNLASAEDKIKIAKGLFNTTSVVFFPLKNSTSLLNLGQMIDSTDRMLTVVHGSINLIDEIKAGNQNYPLVNFNFSKSNFNSLVETVSALDFAAGDLQEKIVSTQLPYFPKENLLPMIVEARQNLASVKETVPVLETVFSSPSPKTYLLLFQNNMELRATGGFIGSVGLLTITSGLIEDFRIMDVYSLDGQLKGHVEPPLPIRLYLNQPNWFLRDSNFDPDFAKASIQAEWFIRKILNKDIDGVIGINLFFVQDLLAAVGPVTLADFGNEVITADNLFVKSQLHIQSGFFEGSSTKKDFLTALSQSLQTKVSAEKTSIFKLAQVVKKSLDEKNILIYLNDGTGQNKIEHLGWGGRIFSVNCLSREENCLADYLYLVDSNLGVNKANFFIKKSANIRKKINKEGQIETELEISMENQESSAYLQGGVYTDYLRIIVPRGSRLVSANLSGREIEKSSIESSDYQTDKTSFGMLLKIPELKLSRLFLTFLQMNPVKNNIREYQFYMQKQPGDKSYSFNLAVESAKINFQPKNFSSVTKEGINIASDTSVDRIFTFNVSP
;
A
#
# COMPACT_ATOMS: atom_id res chain seq x y z
N MET A 1 -1.27 13.05 -9.32
CA MET A 1 -1.08 11.79 -10.08
C MET A 1 0.22 11.19 -9.60
N ASN A 2 0.12 10.11 -8.86
CA ASN A 2 1.25 9.52 -8.16
C ASN A 2 2.05 8.68 -9.15
N ASN A 3 3.30 9.05 -9.37
CA ASN A 3 4.27 8.12 -9.90
C ASN A 3 4.68 7.18 -8.77
N ILE A 4 3.93 6.12 -8.63
CA ILE A 4 4.43 4.93 -7.96
C ILE A 4 5.46 4.37 -8.93
N ILE A 5 6.72 4.42 -8.55
CA ILE A 5 7.77 3.66 -9.21
C ILE A 5 7.35 2.21 -9.06
N GLU A 6 7.01 1.58 -10.19
CA GLU A 6 6.87 0.13 -10.29
C GLU A 6 8.23 -0.52 -10.01
N ASN A 7 8.62 -0.61 -8.76
CA ASN A 7 9.46 -1.67 -8.26
C ASN A 7 8.55 -2.77 -7.75
N THR A 8 7.66 -3.25 -8.61
CA THR A 8 7.07 -4.56 -8.43
C THR A 8 8.22 -5.55 -8.58
N SER A 9 8.63 -6.16 -7.47
CA SER A 9 9.28 -7.46 -7.53
C SER A 9 8.28 -8.36 -8.27
N SER A 10 8.45 -8.48 -9.59
CA SER A 10 7.57 -9.28 -10.41
C SER A 10 7.63 -10.70 -9.87
N LEU A 11 6.46 -11.24 -9.51
CA LEU A 11 6.34 -12.62 -9.05
C LEU A 11 6.98 -13.54 -10.08
N LEU A 12 7.83 -14.46 -9.63
CA LEU A 12 8.54 -15.36 -10.51
C LEU A 12 7.86 -16.72 -10.47
N ALA A 13 7.33 -17.15 -11.62
CA ALA A 13 6.69 -18.44 -11.77
C ALA A 13 7.54 -19.38 -12.64
N LEU A 14 7.60 -20.65 -12.24
CA LEU A 14 8.17 -21.73 -13.02
C LEU A 14 7.03 -22.61 -13.53
N VAL A 15 6.97 -22.84 -14.83
CA VAL A 15 6.11 -23.84 -15.47
C VAL A 15 7.02 -24.88 -16.10
N THR A 16 6.99 -26.11 -15.60
CA THR A 16 7.96 -27.15 -16.03
C THR A 16 7.31 -28.51 -16.22
N GLY A 17 7.85 -29.30 -17.14
CA GLY A 17 7.41 -30.63 -17.49
C GLY A 17 6.78 -30.72 -18.89
N ARG A 18 6.42 -31.94 -19.32
CA ARG A 18 5.92 -32.19 -20.67
C ARG A 18 4.41 -32.09 -20.75
N TRP A 19 3.93 -30.99 -21.27
CA TRP A 19 2.52 -30.78 -21.63
C TRP A 19 2.42 -29.71 -22.73
N ASP A 20 1.66 -29.98 -23.77
CA ASP A 20 1.56 -29.08 -24.93
C ASP A 20 0.95 -27.70 -24.60
N GLY A 21 0.22 -27.60 -23.50
CA GLY A 21 -0.36 -26.34 -22.99
C GLY A 21 0.56 -25.49 -22.10
N VAL A 22 1.82 -25.89 -21.89
CA VAL A 22 2.78 -25.15 -21.04
C VAL A 22 2.91 -23.69 -21.47
N HIS A 23 2.96 -23.42 -22.78
CA HIS A 23 3.07 -22.06 -23.31
C HIS A 23 1.81 -21.22 -23.07
N ILE A 24 0.61 -21.81 -23.12
CA ILE A 24 -0.66 -21.12 -22.83
C ILE A 24 -0.74 -20.76 -21.34
N LEU A 25 -0.39 -21.69 -20.47
CA LEU A 25 -0.33 -21.43 -19.03
C LEU A 25 0.71 -20.34 -18.69
N ALA A 26 1.89 -20.40 -19.32
CA ALA A 26 2.94 -19.41 -19.15
C ALA A 26 2.49 -18.02 -19.65
N GLU A 27 1.79 -17.95 -20.77
CA GLU A 27 1.25 -16.70 -21.30
C GLU A 27 0.19 -16.10 -20.36
N LYS A 28 -0.73 -16.94 -19.85
CA LYS A 28 -1.74 -16.49 -18.86
C LYS A 28 -1.10 -15.96 -17.57
N LEU A 29 -0.03 -16.59 -17.10
CA LEU A 29 0.73 -16.11 -15.93
C LEU A 29 1.46 -14.78 -16.21
N ARG A 30 2.05 -14.61 -17.42
CA ARG A 30 2.68 -13.35 -17.82
C ARG A 30 1.66 -12.20 -17.90
N LYS A 31 0.47 -12.47 -18.41
CA LYS A 31 -0.65 -11.51 -18.41
C LYS A 31 -1.09 -11.11 -17.00
N GLY A 32 -0.90 -12.00 -16.01
CA GLY A 32 -1.09 -11.74 -14.58
C GLY A 32 0.10 -11.07 -13.90
N ASN A 33 1.03 -10.45 -14.63
CA ASN A 33 2.21 -9.74 -14.13
C ASN A 33 3.27 -10.64 -13.45
N CYS A 34 3.31 -11.94 -13.81
CA CYS A 34 4.37 -12.84 -13.39
C CYS A 34 5.50 -12.88 -14.43
N GLN A 35 6.74 -12.84 -14.00
CA GLN A 35 7.85 -13.29 -14.84
C GLN A 35 7.81 -14.82 -14.87
N VAL A 36 7.77 -15.42 -16.06
CA VAL A 36 7.58 -16.86 -16.20
C VAL A 36 8.74 -17.49 -16.92
N ILE A 37 9.35 -18.50 -16.28
CA ILE A 37 10.28 -19.44 -16.90
C ILE A 37 9.49 -20.70 -17.27
N ALA A 38 9.41 -21.02 -18.55
CA ALA A 38 8.81 -22.23 -19.06
C ALA A 38 9.90 -23.15 -19.60
N THR A 39 9.97 -24.40 -19.14
CA THR A 39 11.02 -25.35 -19.50
C THR A 39 10.55 -26.79 -19.37
N ASP A 40 11.08 -27.67 -20.18
CA ASP A 40 10.75 -29.11 -20.12
C ASP A 40 11.44 -29.86 -18.98
N LYS A 41 12.47 -29.28 -18.39
CA LYS A 41 13.26 -29.89 -17.30
C LYS A 41 13.33 -28.98 -16.09
N LEU A 42 13.36 -29.58 -14.91
CA LEU A 42 13.57 -28.84 -13.65
C LEU A 42 14.93 -28.10 -13.69
N PRO A 43 14.96 -26.78 -13.43
CA PRO A 43 16.20 -26.05 -13.29
C PRO A 43 16.97 -26.49 -12.05
N THR A 44 18.29 -26.42 -12.10
CA THR A 44 19.17 -26.80 -10.99
C THR A 44 19.32 -25.72 -9.92
N SER A 45 18.90 -24.47 -10.23
CA SER A 45 18.99 -23.31 -9.33
C SER A 45 17.88 -22.31 -9.62
N GLY A 46 17.66 -21.40 -8.68
CA GLY A 46 16.61 -20.36 -8.74
C GLY A 46 15.65 -20.48 -7.56
N LYS A 47 14.87 -19.42 -7.31
CA LYS A 47 13.82 -19.39 -6.30
C LYS A 47 12.56 -18.78 -6.89
N PHE A 48 11.44 -19.47 -6.80
CA PHE A 48 10.18 -19.12 -7.46
C PHE A 48 9.06 -18.91 -6.45
N ASP A 49 8.17 -17.98 -6.77
CA ASP A 49 6.97 -17.70 -6.00
C ASP A 49 5.85 -18.70 -6.30
N TYR A 50 5.80 -19.19 -7.57
CA TYR A 50 4.86 -20.21 -8.00
C TYR A 50 5.58 -21.27 -8.84
N ILE A 51 5.26 -22.53 -8.60
CA ILE A 51 5.75 -23.66 -9.41
C ILE A 51 4.57 -24.48 -9.91
N PHE A 52 4.44 -24.64 -11.21
CA PHE A 52 3.53 -25.58 -11.88
C PHE A 52 4.37 -26.70 -12.46
N LEU A 53 4.26 -27.87 -11.87
CA LEU A 53 5.07 -29.02 -12.26
C LEU A 53 4.18 -30.12 -12.86
N PHE A 54 4.42 -30.42 -14.13
CA PHE A 54 3.84 -31.56 -14.84
C PHE A 54 4.82 -32.74 -14.78
N GLY A 55 4.70 -33.58 -13.75
CA GLY A 55 5.71 -34.60 -13.50
C GLY A 55 5.39 -35.55 -12.34
N SER A 56 6.44 -36.15 -11.80
CA SER A 56 6.37 -37.14 -10.72
C SER A 56 6.37 -36.50 -9.32
N VAL A 57 5.99 -37.29 -8.33
CA VAL A 57 6.05 -36.92 -6.90
C VAL A 57 7.49 -36.61 -6.45
N GLU A 58 8.47 -37.35 -6.97
CA GLU A 58 9.88 -37.11 -6.62
C GLU A 58 10.39 -35.80 -7.19
N ASP A 59 10.03 -35.45 -8.44
CA ASP A 59 10.36 -34.15 -9.03
C ASP A 59 9.74 -33.02 -8.24
N ALA A 60 8.49 -33.18 -7.77
CA ALA A 60 7.80 -32.19 -6.94
C ALA A 60 8.49 -31.99 -5.58
N TYR A 61 8.93 -33.06 -4.94
CA TYR A 61 9.64 -32.99 -3.68
C TYR A 61 10.99 -32.27 -3.83
N GLN A 62 11.75 -32.57 -4.89
CA GLN A 62 13.01 -31.88 -5.21
C GLN A 62 12.78 -30.39 -5.54
N ALA A 63 11.74 -30.07 -6.30
CA ALA A 63 11.37 -28.69 -6.63
C ALA A 63 10.98 -27.91 -5.38
N PHE A 64 10.21 -28.52 -4.48
CA PHE A 64 9.82 -27.90 -3.21
C PHE A 64 11.06 -27.52 -2.36
N LEU A 65 11.97 -28.47 -2.16
CA LEU A 65 13.15 -28.24 -1.32
C LEU A 65 14.12 -27.20 -1.89
N LYS A 66 14.32 -27.20 -3.20
CA LYS A 66 15.38 -26.41 -3.84
C LYS A 66 14.91 -25.10 -4.46
N LEU A 67 13.72 -25.08 -5.02
CA LEU A 67 13.27 -24.02 -5.93
C LEU A 67 12.11 -23.17 -5.40
N LEU A 68 11.37 -23.61 -4.40
CA LEU A 68 10.28 -22.84 -3.84
C LEU A 68 10.80 -21.81 -2.83
N LYS A 69 10.32 -20.56 -2.88
CA LYS A 69 10.56 -19.57 -1.85
C LYS A 69 9.72 -19.86 -0.60
N GLU A 70 10.11 -19.34 0.55
CA GLU A 70 9.24 -19.32 1.73
C GLU A 70 7.92 -18.59 1.41
N ASN A 71 6.80 -19.12 1.89
CA ASN A 71 5.43 -18.61 1.67
C ASN A 71 4.92 -18.66 0.21
N SER A 72 5.58 -19.42 -0.65
CA SER A 72 5.19 -19.60 -2.06
C SER A 72 4.48 -20.92 -2.28
N ARG A 73 3.90 -21.14 -3.47
CA ARG A 73 3.03 -22.28 -3.73
C ARG A 73 3.48 -23.13 -4.88
N MET A 74 3.23 -24.42 -4.77
CA MET A 74 3.46 -25.36 -5.83
C MET A 74 2.17 -26.14 -6.18
N LEU A 75 1.96 -26.37 -7.47
CA LEU A 75 0.94 -27.23 -8.02
C LEU A 75 1.62 -28.38 -8.76
N LEU A 76 1.47 -29.58 -8.24
CA LEU A 76 1.88 -30.81 -8.95
C LEU A 76 0.71 -31.31 -9.80
N ILE A 77 0.94 -31.52 -11.08
CA ILE A 77 0.00 -32.14 -12.02
C ILE A 77 0.60 -33.52 -12.43
N THR A 78 -0.08 -34.58 -12.01
CA THR A 78 0.40 -35.95 -12.29
C THR A 78 -0.69 -36.79 -12.92
N GLY A 79 -0.26 -37.65 -13.90
CA GLY A 79 -1.11 -38.63 -14.58
C GLY A 79 -1.04 -40.03 -13.97
N HIS A 80 -0.09 -40.28 -13.08
CA HIS A 80 0.14 -41.62 -12.52
C HIS A 80 -0.89 -41.98 -11.44
N ARG A 81 -1.54 -43.14 -11.55
CA ARG A 81 -2.61 -43.60 -10.66
C ARG A 81 -2.12 -44.01 -9.27
N ASP A 82 -0.90 -44.53 -9.18
CA ASP A 82 -0.39 -45.29 -8.02
C ASP A 82 0.88 -44.67 -7.40
N GLU A 83 1.13 -43.37 -7.61
CA GLU A 83 2.25 -42.70 -6.93
C GLU A 83 1.94 -42.50 -5.45
N ASP A 84 2.92 -42.86 -4.61
CA ASP A 84 2.87 -42.59 -3.16
C ASP A 84 3.00 -41.09 -2.88
N LEU A 85 1.92 -40.49 -2.43
CA LEU A 85 1.84 -39.08 -2.13
C LEU A 85 2.28 -38.73 -0.70
N SER A 86 2.62 -39.71 0.13
CA SER A 86 2.92 -39.55 1.55
C SER A 86 4.01 -38.50 1.84
N LYS A 87 4.99 -38.37 0.94
CA LYS A 87 6.06 -37.37 1.03
C LYS A 87 5.57 -35.91 0.88
N LEU A 88 4.44 -35.69 0.21
CA LEU A 88 3.92 -34.34 -0.09
C LEU A 88 2.70 -33.96 0.76
N GLU A 89 2.01 -34.91 1.38
CA GLU A 89 0.78 -34.68 2.15
C GLU A 89 0.98 -33.77 3.37
N ASN A 90 2.17 -33.81 3.95
CA ASN A 90 2.52 -33.01 5.14
C ASN A 90 3.07 -31.62 4.81
N LEU A 91 3.19 -31.24 3.52
CA LEU A 91 3.74 -29.96 3.09
C LEU A 91 2.59 -28.99 2.80
N ASP A 92 2.51 -27.88 3.55
CA ASP A 92 1.34 -26.97 3.51
C ASP A 92 1.19 -26.17 2.21
N ASN A 93 2.28 -25.96 1.49
CA ASN A 93 2.29 -25.08 0.30
C ASN A 93 2.17 -25.85 -1.03
N ILE A 94 1.75 -27.12 -1.01
CA ILE A 94 1.61 -27.95 -2.20
C ILE A 94 0.15 -28.35 -2.40
N LYS A 95 -0.33 -28.20 -3.64
CA LYS A 95 -1.58 -28.78 -4.13
C LYS A 95 -1.29 -29.80 -5.20
N ILE A 96 -2.06 -30.88 -5.24
CA ILE A 96 -1.85 -31.97 -6.16
C ILE A 96 -3.10 -32.13 -7.05
N VAL A 97 -2.90 -32.15 -8.35
CA VAL A 97 -3.95 -32.37 -9.35
C VAL A 97 -3.69 -33.69 -10.06
N LYS A 98 -4.59 -34.66 -9.87
CA LYS A 98 -4.57 -35.95 -10.60
C LYS A 98 -5.38 -35.81 -11.89
N VAL A 99 -4.74 -36.00 -13.03
CA VAL A 99 -5.34 -35.98 -14.37
C VAL A 99 -5.06 -37.31 -15.04
N ARG A 100 -6.11 -37.99 -15.52
CA ARG A 100 -5.94 -39.34 -16.11
C ARG A 100 -5.12 -39.33 -17.38
N ASP A 101 -5.38 -38.38 -18.26
CA ASP A 101 -4.63 -38.13 -19.49
C ASP A 101 -4.70 -36.62 -19.80
N LEU A 102 -3.55 -36.01 -19.99
CA LEU A 102 -3.43 -34.59 -20.31
C LEU A 102 -3.86 -34.27 -21.75
N SER A 103 -3.77 -35.27 -22.66
CA SER A 103 -4.17 -35.14 -24.07
C SER A 103 -5.69 -35.05 -24.26
N ASP A 104 -6.47 -35.55 -23.29
CA ASP A 104 -7.94 -35.49 -23.32
C ASP A 104 -8.53 -34.10 -23.00
N TRP A 105 -7.68 -33.14 -22.66
CA TRP A 105 -8.11 -31.83 -22.18
C TRP A 105 -7.81 -30.73 -23.18
N ASN A 106 -8.77 -29.82 -23.33
CA ASN A 106 -8.50 -28.55 -24.00
C ASN A 106 -7.46 -27.77 -23.19
N GLN A 107 -6.38 -27.33 -23.84
CA GLN A 107 -5.22 -26.72 -23.20
C GLN A 107 -5.60 -25.40 -22.49
N GLU A 108 -6.53 -24.63 -23.04
CA GLU A 108 -7.02 -23.39 -22.45
C GLU A 108 -7.87 -23.65 -21.19
N GLU A 109 -8.80 -24.62 -21.27
CA GLU A 109 -9.68 -25.01 -20.17
C GLU A 109 -8.86 -25.60 -19.00
N LEU A 110 -7.92 -26.47 -19.29
CA LEU A 110 -7.05 -27.03 -18.26
C LEU A 110 -6.17 -25.95 -17.61
N SER A 111 -5.60 -25.03 -18.39
CA SER A 111 -4.82 -23.92 -17.84
C SER A 111 -5.64 -23.08 -16.85
N GLU A 112 -6.89 -22.81 -17.15
CA GLU A 112 -7.78 -22.04 -16.24
C GLU A 112 -8.09 -22.80 -14.95
N ILE A 113 -8.34 -24.10 -15.05
CA ILE A 113 -8.59 -24.96 -13.89
C ILE A 113 -7.35 -24.99 -12.98
N LEU A 114 -6.16 -25.13 -13.55
CA LEU A 114 -4.91 -25.17 -12.80
C LEU A 114 -4.64 -23.85 -12.08
N LEU A 115 -4.86 -22.72 -12.75
CA LEU A 115 -4.76 -21.38 -12.14
C LEU A 115 -5.79 -21.22 -11.01
N LYS A 116 -7.03 -21.67 -11.23
CA LYS A 116 -8.06 -21.62 -10.19
C LYS A 116 -7.66 -22.45 -8.96
N ILE A 117 -7.10 -23.65 -9.16
CA ILE A 117 -6.70 -24.53 -8.04
C ILE A 117 -5.57 -23.92 -7.23
N ILE A 118 -4.53 -23.37 -7.85
CA ILE A 118 -3.37 -22.82 -7.12
C ILE A 118 -3.73 -21.55 -6.36
N PHE A 119 -4.62 -20.70 -6.91
CA PHE A 119 -4.99 -19.43 -6.31
C PHE A 119 -6.22 -19.51 -5.38
N THR A 120 -6.99 -20.61 -5.39
CA THR A 120 -8.14 -20.76 -4.50
C THR A 120 -7.68 -21.15 -3.08
N PRO A 121 -8.06 -20.43 -2.04
CA PRO A 121 -7.86 -20.86 -0.66
C PRO A 121 -8.69 -22.13 -0.42
N SER A 122 -8.04 -23.24 -0.17
CA SER A 122 -8.73 -24.51 0.04
C SER A 122 -7.90 -25.42 0.94
N VAL A 123 -8.50 -25.94 1.98
CA VAL A 123 -7.94 -26.99 2.84
C VAL A 123 -7.72 -28.30 2.04
N LYS A 124 -8.44 -28.45 0.93
CA LYS A 124 -8.31 -29.63 0.07
C LYS A 124 -6.98 -29.57 -0.71
N LYS A 125 -6.10 -30.53 -0.43
CA LYS A 125 -4.78 -30.63 -1.06
C LYS A 125 -4.80 -31.45 -2.38
N ILE A 126 -5.71 -32.40 -2.54
CA ILE A 126 -5.76 -33.30 -3.70
C ILE A 126 -7.03 -33.08 -4.51
N PHE A 127 -6.87 -32.81 -5.79
CA PHE A 127 -7.94 -32.61 -6.77
C PHE A 127 -7.85 -33.68 -7.85
N THR A 128 -8.97 -34.31 -8.19
CA THR A 128 -9.05 -35.27 -9.30
C THR A 128 -9.92 -34.70 -10.40
N LEU A 129 -9.35 -34.49 -11.58
CA LEU A 129 -10.05 -34.02 -12.75
C LEU A 129 -10.48 -35.17 -13.64
N LYS A 130 -11.76 -35.19 -14.07
CA LYS A 130 -12.32 -36.18 -15.00
C LYS A 130 -12.64 -35.46 -16.29
N SER A 131 -12.13 -35.92 -17.42
CA SER A 131 -12.50 -35.41 -18.74
C SER A 131 -13.99 -35.63 -19.02
N LYS A 132 -14.63 -34.65 -19.67
CA LYS A 132 -16.02 -34.73 -20.09
C LYS A 132 -16.21 -35.65 -21.32
N ASN A 133 -15.16 -36.07 -22.00
CA ASN A 133 -15.21 -36.86 -23.25
C ASN A 133 -15.14 -38.35 -23.01
N GLY A 134 -15.83 -38.87 -22.00
CA GLY A 134 -15.97 -40.30 -21.75
C GLY A 134 -17.29 -40.85 -22.24
N SER A 135 -17.62 -40.75 -23.52
CA SER A 135 -18.72 -41.52 -24.10
C SER A 135 -18.17 -42.74 -24.86
N SER A 136 -18.65 -43.88 -24.42
CA SER A 136 -18.37 -45.22 -24.89
C SER A 136 -18.30 -45.39 -26.40
N SER A 137 -17.22 -46.03 -26.87
CA SER A 137 -17.13 -46.61 -28.19
C SER A 137 -18.16 -47.72 -28.39
N LYS A 138 -19.19 -47.47 -29.16
CA LYS A 138 -19.95 -48.53 -29.86
C LYS A 138 -19.43 -48.66 -31.29
N LYS A 139 -19.06 -49.88 -31.64
CA LYS A 139 -18.63 -50.28 -33.00
C LYS A 139 -19.70 -49.96 -34.04
N PRO A 140 -19.31 -49.66 -35.28
CA PRO A 140 -20.28 -49.40 -36.36
C PRO A 140 -20.88 -50.69 -36.89
N ASP A 141 -22.18 -50.82 -36.88
CA ASP A 141 -22.92 -51.84 -37.59
C ASP A 141 -23.22 -51.40 -39.02
N LYS A 142 -23.18 -52.41 -39.90
CA LYS A 142 -23.26 -52.48 -41.32
C LYS A 142 -24.15 -51.43 -42.02
N ILE A 143 -23.55 -50.91 -43.09
CA ILE A 143 -24.22 -50.14 -44.17
C ILE A 143 -25.32 -50.95 -44.82
N ARG A 144 -26.57 -50.57 -44.68
CA ARG A 144 -27.70 -50.94 -45.57
C ARG A 144 -27.85 -49.87 -46.62
N ARG A 145 -27.75 -50.26 -47.89
CA ARG A 145 -28.15 -49.45 -49.04
C ARG A 145 -29.62 -49.06 -48.92
N ILE A 146 -29.89 -47.80 -48.88
CA ILE A 146 -31.23 -47.22 -49.00
C ILE A 146 -31.39 -46.81 -50.47
N THR A 147 -32.35 -47.41 -51.13
CA THR A 147 -32.82 -47.11 -52.48
C THR A 147 -33.31 -45.65 -52.56
N GLU A 148 -32.94 -45.01 -53.66
CA GLU A 148 -33.36 -43.69 -54.04
C GLU A 148 -34.88 -43.57 -54.13
N TYR A 149 -35.47 -42.67 -53.37
CA TYR A 149 -36.81 -42.17 -53.64
C TYR A 149 -36.69 -40.82 -54.37
N PRO A 150 -37.56 -40.52 -55.36
CA PRO A 150 -37.48 -39.31 -56.12
C PRO A 150 -37.80 -38.09 -55.21
N VAL A 151 -36.92 -37.14 -55.21
CA VAL A 151 -37.12 -35.85 -54.57
C VAL A 151 -38.26 -35.12 -55.32
N SER A 152 -39.46 -35.14 -54.74
CA SER A 152 -40.53 -34.27 -55.18
C SER A 152 -40.12 -32.81 -54.83
N ALA A 153 -40.14 -31.98 -55.88
CA ALA A 153 -39.86 -30.55 -55.77
C ALA A 153 -40.72 -29.91 -54.68
N ILE A 154 -40.13 -29.63 -53.50
CA ILE A 154 -40.75 -28.80 -52.48
C ILE A 154 -40.79 -27.38 -53.05
N THR A 155 -42.01 -26.99 -53.41
CA THR A 155 -42.32 -25.68 -54.02
C THR A 155 -41.80 -24.56 -53.11
N THR A 156 -40.86 -23.79 -53.64
CA THR A 156 -40.26 -22.57 -53.05
C THR A 156 -41.25 -21.48 -52.70
N ARG A 157 -42.53 -21.71 -52.91
CA ARG A 157 -43.60 -20.73 -52.68
C ARG A 157 -44.07 -20.62 -51.21
N LYS A 158 -43.88 -21.63 -50.36
CA LYS A 158 -44.27 -21.58 -48.93
C LYS A 158 -43.23 -20.92 -48.03
N ILE A 159 -41.94 -20.94 -48.39
CA ILE A 159 -40.86 -20.36 -47.58
C ILE A 159 -40.91 -18.82 -47.63
N ARG A 160 -41.33 -18.21 -48.73
CA ARG A 160 -41.46 -16.74 -48.84
C ARG A 160 -42.48 -16.13 -47.88
N GLY A 161 -43.49 -16.86 -47.41
CA GLY A 161 -44.47 -16.37 -46.43
C GLY A 161 -43.97 -16.32 -44.98
N TYR A 162 -43.00 -17.15 -44.63
CA TYR A 162 -42.45 -17.18 -43.27
C TYR A 162 -41.16 -16.37 -43.11
N LEU A 163 -40.54 -15.91 -44.22
CA LEU A 163 -39.31 -15.13 -44.20
C LEU A 163 -39.41 -13.83 -43.34
N PRO A 164 -40.51 -13.03 -43.47
CA PRO A 164 -40.64 -11.82 -42.59
C PRO A 164 -40.87 -12.18 -41.14
N VAL A 165 -41.54 -13.33 -40.84
CA VAL A 165 -41.72 -13.80 -39.46
C VAL A 165 -40.40 -14.27 -38.87
N LEU A 166 -39.59 -15.03 -39.63
CA LEU A 166 -38.27 -15.47 -39.21
C LEU A 166 -37.30 -14.28 -39.03
N LEU A 167 -37.39 -13.27 -39.95
CA LEU A 167 -36.61 -12.06 -39.85
C LEU A 167 -37.01 -11.22 -38.64
N SER A 168 -38.32 -11.11 -38.34
CA SER A 168 -38.80 -10.39 -37.15
C SER A 168 -38.41 -11.09 -35.86
N LEU A 169 -38.47 -12.42 -35.81
CA LEU A 169 -37.98 -13.21 -34.67
C LEU A 169 -36.47 -13.07 -34.47
N PHE A 170 -35.72 -13.04 -35.58
CA PHE A 170 -34.27 -12.79 -35.52
C PHE A 170 -33.94 -11.38 -35.01
N VAL A 171 -34.60 -10.35 -35.54
CA VAL A 171 -34.46 -8.95 -35.08
C VAL A 171 -34.84 -8.83 -33.61
N PHE A 172 -35.93 -9.48 -33.17
CA PHE A 172 -36.37 -9.49 -31.80
C PHE A 172 -35.36 -10.17 -30.87
N ALA A 173 -34.79 -11.30 -31.30
CA ALA A 173 -33.73 -11.97 -30.55
C ALA A 173 -32.44 -11.11 -30.44
N VAL A 174 -32.09 -10.38 -31.52
CA VAL A 174 -30.98 -9.43 -31.51
C VAL A 174 -31.24 -8.28 -30.54
N LEU A 175 -32.44 -7.73 -30.53
CA LEU A 175 -32.83 -6.64 -29.62
C LEU A 175 -32.85 -7.10 -28.17
N ILE A 176 -33.34 -8.32 -27.89
CA ILE A 176 -33.26 -8.92 -26.54
C ILE A 176 -31.79 -9.11 -26.12
N GLY A 177 -30.95 -9.68 -27.00
CA GLY A 177 -29.54 -9.87 -26.73
C GLY A 177 -28.82 -8.54 -26.43
N ALA A 178 -29.09 -7.50 -27.23
CA ALA A 178 -28.51 -6.18 -27.02
C ALA A 178 -29.03 -5.51 -25.73
N SER A 179 -30.32 -5.61 -25.43
CA SER A 179 -30.89 -5.04 -24.20
C SER A 179 -30.43 -5.76 -22.94
N THR A 180 -30.29 -7.09 -22.95
CA THR A 180 -29.75 -7.86 -21.85
C THR A 180 -28.26 -7.56 -21.62
N PHE A 181 -27.53 -7.28 -22.67
CA PHE A 181 -26.15 -6.85 -22.63
C PHE A 181 -25.98 -5.49 -21.95
N VAL A 182 -26.76 -4.47 -22.37
CA VAL A 182 -26.76 -3.15 -21.72
C VAL A 182 -27.16 -3.27 -20.24
N TRP A 183 -28.21 -4.06 -19.95
CA TRP A 183 -28.64 -4.32 -18.58
C TRP A 183 -27.55 -4.97 -17.72
N TYR A 184 -26.82 -5.95 -18.26
CA TYR A 184 -25.71 -6.60 -17.56
C TYR A 184 -24.65 -5.60 -17.15
N PHE A 185 -24.15 -4.78 -18.09
CA PHE A 185 -23.11 -3.79 -17.78
C PHE A 185 -23.56 -2.74 -16.79
N TYR A 186 -24.79 -2.26 -16.93
CA TYR A 186 -25.34 -1.32 -15.97
C TYR A 186 -25.46 -1.94 -14.57
N SER A 187 -25.86 -3.20 -14.52
CA SER A 187 -25.94 -3.97 -13.28
C SER A 187 -24.58 -4.19 -12.65
N VAL A 188 -23.57 -4.61 -13.42
CA VAL A 188 -22.19 -4.79 -12.94
C VAL A 188 -21.64 -3.48 -12.38
N LYS A 189 -21.77 -2.36 -13.10
CA LYS A 189 -21.35 -1.05 -12.61
C LYS A 189 -22.00 -0.71 -11.26
N ASN A 190 -23.31 -0.87 -11.17
CA ASN A 190 -24.05 -0.55 -9.95
C ASN A 190 -23.63 -1.47 -8.78
N ILE A 191 -23.49 -2.78 -9.03
CA ILE A 191 -23.01 -3.75 -8.04
C ILE A 191 -21.66 -3.32 -7.47
N PHE A 192 -20.67 -3.00 -8.31
CA PHE A 192 -19.36 -2.58 -7.82
C PHE A 192 -19.42 -1.25 -7.08
N THR A 193 -20.26 -0.33 -7.52
CA THR A 193 -20.46 0.97 -6.85
C THR A 193 -21.09 0.76 -5.47
N ASP A 194 -22.14 -0.06 -5.38
CA ASP A 194 -22.86 -0.35 -4.15
C ASP A 194 -21.99 -1.15 -3.16
N LEU A 195 -21.22 -2.13 -3.65
CA LEU A 195 -20.23 -2.86 -2.85
C LEU A 195 -19.16 -1.92 -2.30
N LYS A 196 -18.58 -1.03 -3.14
CA LYS A 196 -17.59 -0.04 -2.71
C LYS A 196 -18.17 0.87 -1.62
N ASN A 197 -19.38 1.39 -1.82
CA ASN A 197 -20.04 2.29 -0.88
C ASN A 197 -20.34 1.59 0.45
N ASN A 198 -20.94 0.40 0.44
CA ASN A 198 -21.31 -0.33 1.63
C ASN A 198 -20.09 -0.86 2.41
N LEU A 199 -19.05 -1.32 1.72
CA LEU A 199 -17.77 -1.66 2.35
C LEU A 199 -17.13 -0.43 3.02
N THR A 200 -17.24 0.73 2.39
CA THR A 200 -16.70 1.99 2.94
C THR A 200 -17.48 2.44 4.19
N VAL A 201 -18.79 2.23 4.21
CA VAL A 201 -19.63 2.56 5.36
C VAL A 201 -19.55 1.48 6.47
N GLY A 202 -19.11 0.27 6.14
CA GLY A 202 -19.00 -0.86 7.08
C GLY A 202 -20.32 -1.64 7.27
N ASN A 203 -21.31 -1.45 6.38
CA ASN A 203 -22.56 -2.16 6.41
C ASN A 203 -22.42 -3.56 5.79
N MET A 204 -21.87 -4.50 6.56
CA MET A 204 -21.59 -5.86 6.08
C MET A 204 -22.84 -6.66 5.73
N GLU A 205 -23.97 -6.40 6.37
CA GLU A 205 -25.26 -7.04 6.04
C GLU A 205 -25.70 -6.64 4.63
N GLU A 206 -25.66 -5.34 4.32
CA GLU A 206 -25.98 -4.84 2.96
C GLU A 206 -24.98 -5.32 1.91
N VAL A 207 -23.69 -5.45 2.28
CA VAL A 207 -22.67 -6.06 1.41
C VAL A 207 -23.03 -7.49 1.06
N ARG A 208 -23.50 -8.32 2.01
CA ARG A 208 -23.93 -9.71 1.77
C ARG A 208 -25.16 -9.77 0.87
N LEU A 209 -26.15 -8.90 1.12
CA LEU A 209 -27.36 -8.80 0.29
C LEU A 209 -27.02 -8.39 -1.15
N ASN A 210 -26.15 -7.41 -1.31
CA ASN A 210 -25.70 -6.95 -2.62
C ASN A 210 -24.90 -8.02 -3.37
N LEU A 211 -24.08 -8.81 -2.67
CA LEU A 211 -23.37 -9.94 -3.28
C LEU A 211 -24.32 -11.03 -3.75
N ALA A 212 -25.29 -11.43 -2.93
CA ALA A 212 -26.30 -12.40 -3.33
C ALA A 212 -27.10 -11.93 -4.56
N SER A 213 -27.52 -10.65 -4.56
CA SER A 213 -28.16 -10.03 -5.71
C SER A 213 -27.26 -10.00 -6.96
N ALA A 214 -25.94 -9.77 -6.76
CA ALA A 214 -24.95 -9.78 -7.83
C ALA A 214 -24.79 -11.18 -8.45
N GLU A 215 -24.67 -12.20 -7.60
CA GLU A 215 -24.56 -13.59 -8.06
C GLU A 215 -25.78 -14.01 -8.87
N ASP A 216 -27.00 -13.63 -8.44
CA ASP A 216 -28.21 -13.93 -9.19
C ASP A 216 -28.26 -13.19 -10.56
N LYS A 217 -27.87 -11.94 -10.60
CA LYS A 217 -27.77 -11.18 -11.86
C LYS A 217 -26.75 -11.79 -12.82
N ILE A 218 -25.61 -12.26 -12.31
CA ILE A 218 -24.60 -12.95 -13.11
C ILE A 218 -25.11 -14.30 -13.64
N LYS A 219 -25.83 -15.07 -12.83
CA LYS A 219 -26.47 -16.33 -13.26
C LYS A 219 -27.47 -16.07 -14.39
N ILE A 220 -28.30 -15.03 -14.27
CA ILE A 220 -29.25 -14.61 -15.32
C ILE A 220 -28.49 -14.20 -16.58
N ALA A 221 -27.46 -13.37 -16.46
CA ALA A 221 -26.63 -12.94 -17.59
C ALA A 221 -26.00 -14.13 -18.31
N LYS A 222 -25.46 -15.10 -17.56
CA LYS A 222 -24.89 -16.36 -18.09
C LYS A 222 -25.92 -17.20 -18.84
N GLY A 223 -27.11 -17.38 -18.26
CA GLY A 223 -28.20 -18.08 -18.89
C GLY A 223 -28.65 -17.43 -20.21
N LEU A 224 -28.82 -16.12 -20.18
CA LEU A 224 -29.21 -15.35 -21.37
C LEU A 224 -28.12 -15.35 -22.44
N PHE A 225 -26.86 -15.21 -22.06
CA PHE A 225 -25.73 -15.28 -22.99
C PHE A 225 -25.65 -16.66 -23.65
N ASN A 226 -25.78 -17.74 -22.90
CA ASN A 226 -25.78 -19.10 -23.44
C ASN A 226 -26.93 -19.36 -24.40
N THR A 227 -28.12 -18.86 -24.08
CA THR A 227 -29.32 -19.01 -24.92
C THR A 227 -29.21 -18.17 -26.22
N THR A 228 -28.76 -16.93 -26.12
CA THR A 228 -28.60 -16.03 -27.28
C THR A 228 -27.41 -16.44 -28.14
N SER A 229 -26.33 -17.01 -27.57
CA SER A 229 -25.18 -17.50 -28.36
C SER A 229 -25.54 -18.59 -29.36
N VAL A 230 -26.63 -19.34 -29.12
CA VAL A 230 -27.16 -20.32 -30.08
C VAL A 230 -27.77 -19.60 -31.29
N VAL A 231 -28.47 -18.49 -31.08
CA VAL A 231 -29.09 -17.67 -32.13
C VAL A 231 -28.01 -16.97 -32.98
N PHE A 232 -26.91 -16.55 -32.32
CA PHE A 232 -25.77 -15.89 -32.96
C PHE A 232 -24.71 -16.90 -33.44
N PHE A 233 -25.02 -18.16 -33.58
CA PHE A 233 -24.11 -19.22 -34.02
C PHE A 233 -23.19 -18.83 -35.20
N PRO A 234 -23.66 -18.10 -36.25
CA PRO A 234 -22.78 -17.63 -37.33
C PRO A 234 -21.72 -16.62 -36.89
N LEU A 235 -21.93 -15.93 -35.76
CA LEU A 235 -21.02 -14.93 -35.18
C LEU A 235 -20.24 -15.47 -33.95
N LYS A 236 -20.41 -16.76 -33.63
CA LYS A 236 -19.83 -17.41 -32.46
C LYS A 236 -18.30 -17.27 -32.38
N ASN A 237 -17.65 -17.14 -33.51
CA ASN A 237 -16.20 -16.95 -33.62
C ASN A 237 -15.78 -15.46 -33.62
N SER A 238 -16.71 -14.52 -33.43
CA SER A 238 -16.31 -13.12 -33.28
C SER A 238 -15.59 -12.95 -31.93
N THR A 239 -14.39 -12.38 -31.96
CA THR A 239 -13.55 -12.13 -30.77
C THR A 239 -14.33 -11.34 -29.71
N SER A 240 -15.19 -10.43 -30.11
CA SER A 240 -15.99 -9.60 -29.20
C SER A 240 -17.05 -10.38 -28.42
N LEU A 241 -17.72 -11.35 -29.04
CA LEU A 241 -18.70 -12.20 -28.36
C LEU A 241 -18.03 -13.21 -27.43
N LEU A 242 -16.89 -13.76 -27.83
CA LEU A 242 -16.07 -14.62 -26.95
C LEU A 242 -15.59 -13.85 -25.71
N ASN A 243 -15.07 -12.64 -25.91
CA ASN A 243 -14.64 -11.79 -24.81
C ASN A 243 -15.78 -11.46 -23.85
N LEU A 244 -16.99 -11.26 -24.37
CA LEU A 244 -18.15 -11.00 -23.54
C LEU A 244 -18.51 -12.17 -22.62
N GLY A 245 -18.56 -13.40 -23.15
CA GLY A 245 -18.75 -14.60 -22.33
C GLY A 245 -17.68 -14.74 -21.26
N GLN A 246 -16.43 -14.52 -21.64
CA GLN A 246 -15.30 -14.54 -20.72
C GLN A 246 -15.37 -13.43 -19.66
N MET A 247 -15.87 -12.23 -19.99
CA MET A 247 -16.11 -11.16 -19.01
C MET A 247 -17.15 -11.56 -17.96
N ILE A 248 -18.27 -12.17 -18.39
CA ILE A 248 -19.30 -12.69 -17.46
C ILE A 248 -18.66 -13.73 -16.51
N ASP A 249 -17.86 -14.65 -17.04
CA ASP A 249 -17.16 -15.65 -16.23
C ASP A 249 -16.11 -15.03 -15.29
N SER A 250 -15.39 -14.00 -15.73
CA SER A 250 -14.40 -13.30 -14.89
C SER A 250 -15.07 -12.55 -13.76
N THR A 251 -16.23 -11.93 -14.03
CA THR A 251 -17.05 -11.27 -12.98
C THR A 251 -17.57 -12.29 -11.97
N ASP A 252 -18.06 -13.44 -12.41
CA ASP A 252 -18.50 -14.54 -11.54
C ASP A 252 -17.39 -15.03 -10.60
N ARG A 253 -16.18 -15.25 -11.17
CA ARG A 253 -14.97 -15.58 -10.38
C ARG A 253 -14.64 -14.51 -9.35
N MET A 254 -14.69 -13.24 -9.75
CA MET A 254 -14.41 -12.12 -8.86
C MET A 254 -15.40 -12.07 -7.69
N LEU A 255 -16.70 -12.23 -7.94
CA LEU A 255 -17.72 -12.28 -6.89
C LEU A 255 -17.51 -13.46 -5.94
N THR A 256 -17.14 -14.62 -6.45
CA THR A 256 -16.83 -15.80 -5.62
C THR A 256 -15.68 -15.51 -4.64
N VAL A 257 -14.64 -14.81 -5.09
CA VAL A 257 -13.49 -14.43 -4.23
C VAL A 257 -13.91 -13.35 -3.24
N VAL A 258 -14.70 -12.36 -3.67
CA VAL A 258 -15.24 -11.32 -2.75
C VAL A 258 -16.09 -11.96 -1.65
N HIS A 259 -16.92 -12.96 -1.98
CA HIS A 259 -17.71 -13.69 -0.99
C HIS A 259 -16.81 -14.39 0.06
N GLY A 260 -15.76 -15.08 -0.39
CA GLY A 260 -14.77 -15.68 0.51
C GLY A 260 -14.05 -14.66 1.40
N SER A 261 -13.82 -13.44 0.87
CA SER A 261 -13.17 -12.34 1.60
C SER A 261 -13.99 -11.84 2.79
N ILE A 262 -15.32 -11.88 2.70
CA ILE A 262 -16.21 -11.45 3.78
C ILE A 262 -16.08 -12.38 4.99
N ASN A 263 -16.02 -13.68 4.77
CA ASN A 263 -15.85 -14.64 5.84
C ASN A 263 -14.51 -14.43 6.58
N LEU A 264 -13.44 -14.11 5.83
CA LEU A 264 -12.15 -13.77 6.42
C LEU A 264 -12.21 -12.49 7.26
N ILE A 265 -12.99 -11.48 6.83
CA ILE A 265 -13.19 -10.25 7.61
C ILE A 265 -13.89 -10.58 8.94
N ASP A 266 -14.88 -11.46 8.92
CA ASP A 266 -15.56 -11.88 10.15
C ASP A 266 -14.63 -12.67 11.08
N GLU A 267 -13.76 -13.54 10.55
CA GLU A 267 -12.73 -14.23 11.34
C GLU A 267 -11.74 -13.25 11.98
N ILE A 268 -11.31 -12.23 11.24
CA ILE A 268 -10.42 -11.19 11.76
C ILE A 268 -11.14 -10.40 12.87
N LYS A 269 -12.42 -10.08 12.70
CA LYS A 269 -13.24 -9.35 13.70
C LYS A 269 -13.63 -10.20 14.93
N ALA A 270 -13.66 -11.52 14.81
CA ALA A 270 -14.02 -12.44 15.88
C ALA A 270 -12.92 -12.63 16.94
N GLY A 271 -12.01 -11.67 17.08
CA GLY A 271 -10.88 -11.71 18.00
C GLY A 271 -11.22 -11.93 19.47
N ASN A 272 -10.21 -11.93 20.32
CA ASN A 272 -10.27 -12.37 21.72
C ASN A 272 -11.28 -11.58 22.57
N GLN A 273 -12.28 -12.26 23.11
CA GLN A 273 -13.29 -11.70 24.02
C GLN A 273 -12.71 -11.16 25.35
N ASN A 274 -11.47 -11.56 25.72
CA ASN A 274 -10.85 -11.20 26.99
C ASN A 274 -10.16 -9.82 26.96
N TYR A 275 -9.93 -9.24 25.78
CA TYR A 275 -9.38 -7.91 25.62
C TYR A 275 -10.25 -7.10 24.65
N PRO A 276 -11.24 -6.37 25.14
CA PRO A 276 -12.14 -5.56 24.30
C PRO A 276 -11.42 -4.41 23.58
N LEU A 277 -10.11 -4.21 23.81
CA LEU A 277 -9.32 -3.11 23.30
C LEU A 277 -9.05 -3.16 21.79
N VAL A 278 -8.90 -4.36 21.23
CA VAL A 278 -8.84 -4.56 19.78
C VAL A 278 -9.40 -5.96 19.49
N ASN A 279 -10.65 -6.02 19.08
CA ASN A 279 -11.31 -7.26 18.66
C ASN A 279 -10.84 -7.74 17.29
N PHE A 280 -9.52 -7.68 17.02
CA PHE A 280 -8.97 -8.17 15.77
C PHE A 280 -7.99 -9.31 16.03
N ASN A 281 -8.19 -10.42 15.33
CA ASN A 281 -7.28 -11.55 15.35
C ASN A 281 -6.26 -11.41 14.21
N PHE A 282 -5.08 -10.91 14.54
CA PHE A 282 -3.95 -10.74 13.63
C PHE A 282 -3.03 -11.97 13.61
N SER A 283 -3.62 -13.17 13.65
CA SER A 283 -2.84 -14.41 13.55
C SER A 283 -2.13 -14.54 12.19
N LYS A 284 -1.05 -15.30 12.16
CA LYS A 284 -0.31 -15.58 10.93
C LYS A 284 -1.18 -16.25 9.87
N SER A 285 -2.11 -17.14 10.27
CA SER A 285 -3.06 -17.77 9.35
C SER A 285 -3.96 -16.74 8.67
N ASN A 286 -4.47 -15.75 9.41
CA ASN A 286 -5.33 -14.71 8.87
C ASN A 286 -4.57 -13.79 7.90
N PHE A 287 -3.31 -13.45 8.19
CA PHE A 287 -2.46 -12.72 7.26
C PHE A 287 -2.20 -13.50 5.97
N ASN A 288 -1.91 -14.80 6.05
CA ASN A 288 -1.73 -15.65 4.88
C ASN A 288 -3.01 -15.72 4.05
N SER A 289 -4.16 -15.94 4.69
CA SER A 289 -5.46 -15.95 4.01
C SER A 289 -5.77 -14.62 3.35
N LEU A 290 -5.39 -13.49 3.96
CA LEU A 290 -5.57 -12.16 3.39
C LEU A 290 -4.70 -11.96 2.14
N VAL A 291 -3.41 -12.35 2.17
CA VAL A 291 -2.52 -12.29 1.00
C VAL A 291 -3.05 -13.15 -0.15
N GLU A 292 -3.55 -14.34 0.17
CA GLU A 292 -4.17 -15.24 -0.81
C GLU A 292 -5.38 -14.62 -1.48
N THR A 293 -6.27 -14.09 -0.65
CA THR A 293 -7.51 -13.44 -1.11
C THR A 293 -7.22 -12.23 -2.00
N VAL A 294 -6.32 -11.36 -1.56
CA VAL A 294 -5.91 -10.18 -2.34
C VAL A 294 -5.28 -10.58 -3.67
N SER A 295 -4.44 -11.63 -3.67
CA SER A 295 -3.81 -12.12 -4.90
C SER A 295 -4.84 -12.72 -5.87
N ALA A 296 -5.84 -13.43 -5.36
CA ALA A 296 -6.93 -13.98 -6.16
C ALA A 296 -7.82 -12.86 -6.75
N LEU A 297 -8.10 -11.81 -5.97
CA LEU A 297 -8.85 -10.63 -6.43
C LEU A 297 -8.09 -9.87 -7.51
N ASP A 298 -6.79 -9.61 -7.33
CA ASP A 298 -5.99 -8.91 -8.34
C ASP A 298 -5.91 -9.70 -9.64
N PHE A 299 -5.76 -11.03 -9.55
CA PHE A 299 -5.77 -11.90 -10.72
C PHE A 299 -7.12 -11.83 -11.47
N ALA A 300 -8.24 -11.96 -10.75
CA ALA A 300 -9.57 -11.88 -11.35
C ALA A 300 -9.85 -10.50 -11.96
N ALA A 301 -9.44 -9.43 -11.28
CA ALA A 301 -9.56 -8.06 -11.78
C ALA A 301 -8.67 -7.82 -13.02
N GLY A 302 -7.46 -8.41 -13.06
CA GLY A 302 -6.56 -8.35 -14.21
C GLY A 302 -7.14 -9.05 -15.45
N ASP A 303 -7.73 -10.24 -15.27
CA ASP A 303 -8.42 -10.97 -16.34
C ASP A 303 -9.60 -10.16 -16.88
N LEU A 304 -10.41 -9.59 -15.99
CA LEU A 304 -11.53 -8.72 -16.38
C LEU A 304 -11.06 -7.47 -17.13
N GLN A 305 -9.99 -6.82 -16.66
CA GLN A 305 -9.39 -5.66 -17.33
C GLN A 305 -8.94 -5.99 -18.75
N GLU A 306 -8.27 -7.12 -18.95
CA GLU A 306 -7.81 -7.55 -20.28
C GLU A 306 -9.00 -7.74 -21.25
N LYS A 307 -10.08 -8.39 -20.78
CA LYS A 307 -11.27 -8.62 -21.61
C LYS A 307 -11.97 -7.31 -21.97
N ILE A 308 -12.03 -6.35 -21.03
CA ILE A 308 -12.58 -5.02 -21.30
C ILE A 308 -11.73 -4.28 -22.34
N VAL A 309 -10.40 -4.33 -22.23
CA VAL A 309 -9.50 -3.66 -23.17
C VAL A 309 -9.62 -4.25 -24.58
N SER A 310 -9.71 -5.57 -24.71
CA SER A 310 -9.77 -6.28 -25.98
C SER A 310 -11.15 -6.26 -26.67
N THR A 311 -12.20 -5.86 -25.94
CA THR A 311 -13.56 -5.81 -26.48
C THR A 311 -13.76 -4.62 -27.41
N GLN A 312 -14.27 -4.86 -28.63
CA GLN A 312 -14.54 -3.85 -29.69
C GLN A 312 -16.03 -3.73 -30.02
N LEU A 313 -16.88 -3.84 -29.03
CA LEU A 313 -18.33 -3.68 -29.23
C LEU A 313 -18.71 -2.20 -29.28
N PRO A 314 -19.60 -1.78 -30.23
CA PRO A 314 -20.14 -0.43 -30.24
C PRO A 314 -20.87 -0.14 -28.92
N TYR A 315 -20.74 1.10 -28.42
CA TYR A 315 -21.39 1.56 -27.18
C TYR A 315 -20.97 0.82 -25.91
N PHE A 316 -19.87 0.07 -25.96
CA PHE A 316 -19.33 -0.60 -24.77
C PHE A 316 -18.78 0.45 -23.79
N PRO A 317 -19.21 0.47 -22.50
CA PRO A 317 -18.86 1.52 -21.54
C PRO A 317 -17.42 1.37 -20.97
N LYS A 318 -16.45 1.20 -21.86
CA LYS A 318 -15.03 0.97 -21.53
C LYS A 318 -14.43 2.08 -20.67
N GLU A 319 -14.76 3.34 -21.03
CA GLU A 319 -14.26 4.53 -20.33
C GLU A 319 -14.77 4.64 -18.89
N ASN A 320 -15.90 4.02 -18.57
CA ASN A 320 -16.46 4.01 -17.23
C ASN A 320 -15.94 2.84 -16.38
N LEU A 321 -15.73 1.67 -16.97
CA LEU A 321 -15.38 0.44 -16.25
C LEU A 321 -13.86 0.32 -16.01
N LEU A 322 -13.06 0.70 -17.00
CA LEU A 322 -11.61 0.55 -16.91
C LEU A 322 -10.97 1.33 -15.77
N PRO A 323 -11.30 2.62 -15.52
CA PRO A 323 -10.76 3.35 -14.40
C PRO A 323 -11.09 2.72 -13.04
N MET A 324 -12.30 2.16 -12.87
CA MET A 324 -12.72 1.52 -11.62
C MET A 324 -11.89 0.25 -11.33
N ILE A 325 -11.62 -0.55 -12.36
CA ILE A 325 -10.83 -1.77 -12.21
C ILE A 325 -9.36 -1.43 -11.96
N VAL A 326 -8.82 -0.42 -12.66
CA VAL A 326 -7.45 0.05 -12.44
C VAL A 326 -7.28 0.57 -11.01
N GLU A 327 -8.22 1.38 -10.51
CA GLU A 327 -8.22 1.85 -9.11
C GLU A 327 -8.29 0.67 -8.13
N ALA A 328 -9.18 -0.30 -8.37
CA ALA A 328 -9.29 -1.48 -7.52
C ALA A 328 -7.98 -2.28 -7.48
N ARG A 329 -7.34 -2.50 -8.62
CA ARG A 329 -6.05 -3.21 -8.70
C ARG A 329 -4.92 -2.45 -8.01
N GLN A 330 -4.87 -1.13 -8.11
CA GLN A 330 -3.91 -0.31 -7.38
C GLN A 330 -4.09 -0.45 -5.87
N ASN A 331 -5.33 -0.45 -5.38
CA ASN A 331 -5.64 -0.67 -3.97
C ASN A 331 -5.24 -2.08 -3.51
N LEU A 332 -5.51 -3.11 -4.32
CA LEU A 332 -5.11 -4.50 -4.03
C LEU A 332 -3.59 -4.66 -3.98
N ALA A 333 -2.86 -4.04 -4.91
CA ALA A 333 -1.39 -4.03 -4.90
C ALA A 333 -0.84 -3.39 -3.62
N SER A 334 -1.43 -2.27 -3.19
CA SER A 334 -1.06 -1.60 -1.95
C SER A 334 -1.28 -2.48 -0.71
N VAL A 335 -2.42 -3.19 -0.63
CA VAL A 335 -2.70 -4.13 0.47
C VAL A 335 -1.68 -5.29 0.46
N LYS A 336 -1.36 -5.81 -0.72
CA LYS A 336 -0.40 -6.90 -0.89
C LYS A 336 1.01 -6.55 -0.39
N GLU A 337 1.43 -5.29 -0.54
CA GLU A 337 2.70 -4.80 -0.03
C GLU A 337 2.67 -4.56 1.48
N THR A 338 1.54 -4.10 2.00
CA THR A 338 1.36 -3.71 3.41
C THR A 338 1.23 -4.92 4.34
N VAL A 339 0.49 -5.94 3.94
CA VAL A 339 0.13 -7.09 4.79
C VAL A 339 1.36 -7.83 5.34
N PRO A 340 2.43 -8.12 4.58
CA PRO A 340 3.62 -8.79 5.12
C PRO A 340 4.39 -7.99 6.17
N VAL A 341 4.24 -6.66 6.17
CA VAL A 341 4.82 -5.79 7.20
C VAL A 341 4.01 -5.88 8.48
N LEU A 342 2.68 -5.78 8.38
CA LEU A 342 1.80 -5.93 9.53
C LEU A 342 1.94 -7.34 10.16
N GLU A 343 2.05 -8.38 9.33
CA GLU A 343 2.35 -9.73 9.82
C GLU A 343 3.61 -9.75 10.69
N THR A 344 4.68 -9.10 10.25
CA THR A 344 5.94 -9.06 10.99
C THR A 344 5.79 -8.39 12.35
N VAL A 345 4.95 -7.35 12.46
CA VAL A 345 4.70 -6.62 13.72
C VAL A 345 3.80 -7.43 14.67
N PHE A 346 2.74 -8.05 14.14
CA PHE A 346 1.65 -8.57 14.97
C PHE A 346 1.68 -10.09 15.18
N SER A 347 2.23 -10.90 14.27
CA SER A 347 2.00 -12.36 14.27
C SER A 347 3.09 -13.20 14.95
N SER A 348 4.00 -12.59 15.69
CA SER A 348 5.06 -13.35 16.40
C SER A 348 4.46 -14.37 17.37
N PRO A 349 4.91 -15.64 17.34
CA PRO A 349 4.47 -16.65 18.29
C PRO A 349 5.01 -16.44 19.73
N SER A 350 6.08 -15.67 19.89
CA SER A 350 6.62 -15.24 21.18
C SER A 350 6.13 -13.84 21.52
N PRO A 351 5.94 -13.51 22.81
CA PRO A 351 5.59 -12.16 23.24
C PRO A 351 6.57 -11.12 22.69
N LYS A 352 6.03 -10.07 22.06
CA LYS A 352 6.76 -8.90 21.60
C LYS A 352 6.25 -7.67 22.30
N THR A 353 7.16 -6.89 22.90
CA THR A 353 6.83 -5.64 23.57
C THR A 353 7.27 -4.45 22.72
N TYR A 354 6.33 -3.62 22.34
CA TYR A 354 6.56 -2.40 21.59
C TYR A 354 6.43 -1.17 22.48
N LEU A 355 7.34 -0.21 22.30
CA LEU A 355 7.25 1.11 22.90
C LEU A 355 6.47 2.03 21.95
N LEU A 356 5.31 2.51 22.40
CA LEU A 356 4.54 3.52 21.67
C LEU A 356 4.96 4.91 22.15
N LEU A 357 5.36 5.79 21.23
CA LEU A 357 5.66 7.20 21.50
C LEU A 357 4.48 8.06 21.05
N PHE A 358 3.70 8.59 22.00
CA PHE A 358 2.62 9.52 21.69
C PHE A 358 3.17 10.94 21.56
N GLN A 359 3.29 11.40 20.31
CA GLN A 359 3.98 12.61 19.93
C GLN A 359 2.97 13.75 19.68
N ASN A 360 3.11 14.84 20.41
CA ASN A 360 2.30 16.03 20.21
C ASN A 360 2.94 16.92 19.14
N ASN A 361 2.46 16.82 17.92
CA ASN A 361 2.97 17.63 16.80
C ASN A 361 2.54 19.09 16.81
N MET A 362 1.70 19.53 17.76
CA MET A 362 1.54 20.97 18.04
C MET A 362 2.80 21.58 18.65
N GLU A 363 3.71 20.77 19.20
CA GLU A 363 5.06 21.13 19.60
C GLU A 363 6.02 20.22 18.82
N LEU A 364 6.33 20.64 17.61
CA LEU A 364 7.04 19.82 16.64
C LEU A 364 8.43 19.43 17.13
N ARG A 365 8.80 18.18 16.92
CA ARG A 365 10.16 17.65 17.06
C ARG A 365 10.52 16.90 15.79
N ALA A 366 11.76 16.54 15.63
CA ALA A 366 12.30 16.01 14.40
C ALA A 366 11.54 14.79 13.84
N THR A 367 11.05 13.88 14.70
CA THR A 367 10.35 12.66 14.28
C THR A 367 8.86 12.65 14.59
N GLY A 368 8.22 13.81 14.73
CA GLY A 368 6.76 13.89 14.81
C GLY A 368 6.19 14.84 15.85
N GLY A 369 6.86 15.09 16.96
CA GLY A 369 6.40 16.01 17.99
C GLY A 369 6.93 15.71 19.38
N PHE A 370 6.61 16.55 20.35
CA PHE A 370 7.00 16.35 21.75
C PHE A 370 6.41 15.05 22.31
N ILE A 371 7.25 14.19 22.91
CA ILE A 371 6.79 12.95 23.52
C ILE A 371 6.14 13.30 24.86
N GLY A 372 4.81 13.30 24.87
CA GLY A 372 4.05 13.65 26.05
C GLY A 372 3.67 12.47 26.93
N SER A 373 3.53 11.30 26.34
CA SER A 373 3.22 10.04 27.01
C SER A 373 3.82 8.89 26.21
N VAL A 374 3.99 7.76 26.85
CA VAL A 374 4.44 6.53 26.18
C VAL A 374 3.50 5.39 26.52
N GLY A 375 3.44 4.40 25.63
CA GLY A 375 2.72 3.14 25.85
C GLY A 375 3.66 1.96 25.80
N LEU A 376 3.39 0.93 26.59
CA LEU A 376 3.95 -0.40 26.41
C LEU A 376 2.85 -1.32 25.92
N LEU A 377 3.06 -1.92 24.77
CA LEU A 377 2.11 -2.82 24.10
C LEU A 377 2.77 -4.19 23.93
N THR A 378 2.22 -5.21 24.56
CA THR A 378 2.71 -6.59 24.40
C THR A 378 1.73 -7.38 23.56
N ILE A 379 2.25 -8.01 22.48
CA ILE A 379 1.47 -8.80 21.51
C ILE A 379 2.08 -10.19 21.40
N THR A 380 1.21 -11.22 21.38
CA THR A 380 1.59 -12.62 21.16
C THR A 380 0.60 -13.25 20.16
N SER A 381 1.12 -13.85 19.09
CA SER A 381 0.31 -14.53 18.07
C SER A 381 -0.88 -13.71 17.54
N GLY A 382 -0.70 -12.40 17.41
CA GLY A 382 -1.73 -11.49 16.90
C GLY A 382 -2.73 -10.98 17.95
N LEU A 383 -2.53 -11.33 19.21
CA LEU A 383 -3.40 -10.91 20.31
C LEU A 383 -2.66 -9.94 21.24
N ILE A 384 -3.33 -8.89 21.66
CA ILE A 384 -2.80 -7.95 22.66
C ILE A 384 -2.93 -8.59 24.04
N GLU A 385 -1.83 -8.76 24.75
CA GLU A 385 -1.77 -9.30 26.11
C GLU A 385 -1.74 -8.22 27.18
N ASP A 386 -1.04 -7.12 26.92
CA ASP A 386 -0.90 -6.00 27.87
C ASP A 386 -0.78 -4.68 27.12
N PHE A 387 -1.45 -3.66 27.63
CA PHE A 387 -1.32 -2.29 27.14
C PHE A 387 -1.40 -1.30 28.29
N ARG A 388 -0.31 -0.51 28.47
CA ARG A 388 -0.22 0.49 29.54
C ARG A 388 0.27 1.82 28.98
N ILE A 389 -0.41 2.89 29.35
CA ILE A 389 -0.02 4.27 29.03
C ILE A 389 0.61 4.90 30.28
N MET A 390 1.74 5.58 30.11
CA MET A 390 2.48 6.24 31.16
C MET A 390 2.80 7.67 30.76
N ASP A 391 2.73 8.57 31.75
CA ASP A 391 3.18 9.94 31.56
C ASP A 391 4.70 10.02 31.49
N VAL A 392 5.23 10.78 30.52
CA VAL A 392 6.67 10.87 30.30
C VAL A 392 7.42 11.53 31.46
N TYR A 393 6.84 12.54 32.10
CA TYR A 393 7.51 13.22 33.22
C TYR A 393 7.64 12.31 34.44
N SER A 394 6.64 11.46 34.69
CA SER A 394 6.70 10.44 35.75
C SER A 394 7.81 9.42 35.50
N LEU A 395 8.10 9.11 34.23
CA LEU A 395 9.20 8.24 33.84
C LEU A 395 10.55 8.97 33.95
N ASP A 396 10.63 10.18 33.40
CA ASP A 396 11.85 11.01 33.44
C ASP A 396 12.32 11.27 34.89
N GLY A 397 11.37 11.45 35.83
CA GLY A 397 11.66 11.61 37.26
C GLY A 397 12.29 10.38 37.95
N GLN A 398 12.20 9.20 37.32
CA GLN A 398 12.81 7.95 37.80
C GLN A 398 14.22 7.72 37.24
N LEU A 399 14.65 8.53 36.25
CA LEU A 399 15.96 8.40 35.64
C LEU A 399 17.04 8.77 36.66
N LYS A 400 17.92 7.82 36.94
CA LYS A 400 19.07 8.03 37.87
C LYS A 400 20.30 8.44 37.09
N GLY A 401 20.96 9.51 37.59
CA GLY A 401 22.22 10.01 37.03
C GLY A 401 21.98 11.12 35.97
N HIS A 402 23.07 11.55 35.37
CA HIS A 402 23.13 12.60 34.38
C HIS A 402 23.29 12.00 32.96
N VAL A 403 22.53 12.49 32.00
CA VAL A 403 22.70 12.16 30.59
C VAL A 403 22.88 13.47 29.84
N GLU A 404 24.02 13.65 29.18
CA GLU A 404 24.33 14.87 28.42
C GLU A 404 23.38 15.00 27.21
N PRO A 405 22.62 16.10 27.10
CA PRO A 405 21.71 16.30 25.96
C PRO A 405 22.48 16.80 24.73
N PRO A 406 21.90 16.63 23.54
CA PRO A 406 22.37 17.33 22.34
C PRO A 406 22.51 18.81 22.57
N LEU A 407 23.55 19.43 21.99
CA LEU A 407 23.88 20.83 22.21
C LEU A 407 22.69 21.81 22.01
N PRO A 408 21.85 21.70 20.97
CA PRO A 408 20.70 22.57 20.81
C PRO A 408 19.67 22.43 21.95
N ILE A 409 19.45 21.24 22.48
CA ILE A 409 18.56 21.03 23.65
C ILE A 409 19.11 21.75 24.86
N ARG A 410 20.41 21.59 25.13
CA ARG A 410 21.08 22.24 26.27
C ARG A 410 20.99 23.77 26.14
N LEU A 411 21.32 24.30 24.98
CA LEU A 411 21.42 25.76 24.79
C LEU A 411 20.05 26.46 24.68
N TYR A 412 19.11 25.87 23.96
CA TYR A 412 17.88 26.57 23.57
C TYR A 412 16.67 26.17 24.42
N LEU A 413 16.63 24.93 24.93
CA LEU A 413 15.65 24.51 25.95
C LEU A 413 16.14 24.74 27.38
N ASN A 414 17.41 25.14 27.57
CA ASN A 414 18.04 25.28 28.88
C ASN A 414 17.88 23.99 29.72
N GLN A 415 17.99 22.85 29.10
CA GLN A 415 17.90 21.52 29.77
C GLN A 415 19.29 20.95 30.02
N PRO A 416 19.74 20.89 31.26
CA PRO A 416 21.06 20.32 31.56
C PRO A 416 21.11 18.80 31.43
N ASN A 417 19.98 18.12 31.52
CA ASN A 417 19.85 16.67 31.39
C ASN A 417 19.03 16.27 30.17
N TRP A 418 19.41 15.19 29.48
CA TRP A 418 18.63 14.58 28.45
C TRP A 418 17.63 13.60 29.04
N PHE A 419 16.40 13.64 28.57
CA PHE A 419 15.28 12.86 29.05
C PHE A 419 14.57 12.12 27.92
N LEU A 420 13.75 11.12 28.27
CA LEU A 420 12.94 10.37 27.33
C LEU A 420 12.02 11.27 26.48
N ARG A 421 11.46 12.32 27.09
CA ARG A 421 10.57 13.28 26.39
C ARG A 421 11.20 13.98 25.20
N ASP A 422 12.52 14.08 25.12
CA ASP A 422 13.30 14.70 24.05
C ASP A 422 14.22 13.70 23.32
N SER A 423 14.02 12.38 23.51
CA SER A 423 14.82 11.32 22.88
C SER A 423 14.70 11.32 21.35
N ASN A 424 13.63 11.93 20.81
CA ASN A 424 13.34 12.04 19.40
C ASN A 424 13.86 13.32 18.73
N PHE A 425 14.98 13.85 19.25
CA PHE A 425 15.65 15.02 18.69
C PHE A 425 16.42 14.67 17.39
N ASP A 426 16.95 13.46 17.24
CA ASP A 426 17.59 13.02 16.00
C ASP A 426 16.50 12.88 14.89
N PRO A 427 16.73 13.40 13.66
CA PRO A 427 15.76 13.31 12.57
C PRO A 427 15.65 11.91 11.97
N ASP A 428 16.56 10.99 12.26
CA ASP A 428 16.45 9.59 11.89
C ASP A 428 15.67 8.84 12.97
N PHE A 429 14.45 8.36 12.63
CA PHE A 429 13.59 7.72 13.61
C PHE A 429 14.19 6.43 14.18
N ALA A 430 15.01 5.70 13.43
CA ALA A 430 15.67 4.51 13.96
C ALA A 430 16.65 4.89 15.11
N LYS A 431 17.41 5.98 14.95
CA LYS A 431 18.30 6.48 16.02
C LYS A 431 17.50 7.00 17.21
N ALA A 432 16.43 7.77 16.95
CA ALA A 432 15.52 8.25 17.99
C ALA A 432 14.88 7.09 18.76
N SER A 433 14.51 6.02 18.08
CA SER A 433 13.93 4.80 18.67
C SER A 433 14.94 4.08 19.58
N ILE A 434 16.14 3.86 19.11
CA ILE A 434 17.23 3.26 19.92
C ILE A 434 17.49 4.09 21.17
N GLN A 435 17.46 5.42 21.06
CA GLN A 435 17.62 6.32 22.21
C GLN A 435 16.45 6.22 23.19
N ALA A 436 15.21 6.14 22.70
CA ALA A 436 14.03 5.96 23.53
C ALA A 436 14.03 4.60 24.25
N GLU A 437 14.39 3.52 23.56
CA GLU A 437 14.57 2.18 24.18
C GLU A 437 15.64 2.19 25.28
N TRP A 438 16.74 2.91 25.05
CA TRP A 438 17.80 3.05 26.05
C TRP A 438 17.25 3.71 27.32
N PHE A 439 16.43 4.77 27.20
CA PHE A 439 15.80 5.41 28.37
C PHE A 439 14.85 4.44 29.08
N ILE A 440 13.99 3.75 28.36
CA ILE A 440 13.05 2.77 28.94
C ILE A 440 13.78 1.66 29.66
N ARG A 441 14.87 1.14 29.09
CA ARG A 441 15.71 0.13 29.75
C ARG A 441 16.33 0.68 31.04
N LYS A 442 16.81 1.94 31.07
CA LYS A 442 17.38 2.57 32.25
C LYS A 442 16.35 2.86 33.33
N ILE A 443 15.15 3.24 32.96
CA ILE A 443 14.08 3.64 33.87
C ILE A 443 13.32 2.41 34.41
N LEU A 444 12.90 1.51 33.54
CA LEU A 444 12.00 0.40 33.87
C LEU A 444 12.70 -0.98 33.91
N ASN A 445 13.98 -1.06 33.54
CA ASN A 445 14.70 -2.32 33.36
C ASN A 445 13.94 -3.30 32.45
N LYS A 446 13.36 -2.80 31.33
CA LYS A 446 12.54 -3.57 30.37
C LYS A 446 13.16 -3.48 28.98
N ASP A 447 13.33 -4.64 28.35
CA ASP A 447 13.71 -4.72 26.93
C ASP A 447 12.51 -4.51 26.04
N ILE A 448 12.73 -3.87 24.88
CA ILE A 448 11.75 -3.50 23.89
C ILE A 448 12.13 -4.17 22.56
N ASP A 449 11.15 -4.67 21.82
CA ASP A 449 11.34 -5.32 20.51
C ASP A 449 11.22 -4.35 19.34
N GLY A 450 10.68 -3.16 19.58
CA GLY A 450 10.54 -2.11 18.57
C GLY A 450 9.80 -0.89 19.10
N VAL A 451 9.79 0.18 18.31
CA VAL A 451 9.20 1.47 18.67
C VAL A 451 8.19 1.90 17.60
N ILE A 452 7.04 2.39 18.02
CA ILE A 452 6.01 2.94 17.13
C ILE A 452 5.77 4.39 17.55
N GLY A 453 6.09 5.34 16.67
CA GLY A 453 5.77 6.75 16.84
C GLY A 453 4.39 7.05 16.30
N ILE A 454 3.55 7.76 17.07
CA ILE A 454 2.17 8.12 16.70
C ILE A 454 1.96 9.59 17.02
N ASN A 455 1.51 10.39 16.05
CA ASN A 455 1.20 11.79 16.28
C ASN A 455 -0.31 12.08 16.22
N LEU A 456 -0.71 13.32 16.54
CA LEU A 456 -2.12 13.70 16.62
C LEU A 456 -2.83 13.72 15.26
N PHE A 457 -2.12 13.84 14.12
CA PHE A 457 -2.77 13.76 12.81
C PHE A 457 -3.37 12.39 12.55
N PHE A 458 -2.71 11.31 13.00
CA PHE A 458 -3.31 9.98 12.94
C PHE A 458 -4.61 9.91 13.76
N VAL A 459 -4.62 10.45 14.97
CA VAL A 459 -5.82 10.47 15.83
C VAL A 459 -6.94 11.30 15.19
N GLN A 460 -6.59 12.41 14.54
CA GLN A 460 -7.53 13.24 13.78
C GLN A 460 -8.15 12.47 12.61
N ASP A 461 -7.32 11.81 11.79
CA ASP A 461 -7.77 11.00 10.67
C ASP A 461 -8.65 9.82 11.14
N LEU A 462 -8.30 9.20 12.27
CA LEU A 462 -9.09 8.14 12.88
C LEU A 462 -10.46 8.65 13.31
N LEU A 463 -10.54 9.79 14.01
CA LEU A 463 -11.81 10.45 14.37
C LEU A 463 -12.65 10.82 13.15
N ALA A 464 -12.03 11.32 12.08
CA ALA A 464 -12.73 11.60 10.83
C ALA A 464 -13.33 10.32 10.20
N ALA A 465 -12.70 9.18 10.40
CA ALA A 465 -13.15 7.90 9.87
C ALA A 465 -14.26 7.25 10.71
N VAL A 466 -14.09 7.21 12.05
CA VAL A 466 -15.02 6.51 12.96
C VAL A 466 -16.13 7.42 13.49
N GLY A 467 -15.99 8.73 13.31
CA GLY A 467 -16.89 9.75 13.83
C GLY A 467 -16.57 10.21 15.26
N PRO A 468 -17.31 11.19 15.77
CA PRO A 468 -17.09 11.76 17.10
C PRO A 468 -17.13 10.73 18.22
N VAL A 469 -16.33 10.93 19.26
CA VAL A 469 -16.34 10.15 20.51
C VAL A 469 -16.73 11.04 21.68
N THR A 470 -17.36 10.44 22.70
CA THR A 470 -17.77 11.13 23.92
C THR A 470 -16.93 10.65 25.09
N LEU A 471 -16.36 11.58 25.84
CA LEU A 471 -15.56 11.31 27.02
C LEU A 471 -16.42 11.44 28.29
N ALA A 472 -16.89 10.28 28.80
CA ALA A 472 -17.78 10.26 29.96
C ALA A 472 -17.13 10.88 31.21
N ASP A 473 -15.85 10.61 31.45
CA ASP A 473 -15.10 11.11 32.59
C ASP A 473 -14.80 12.61 32.52
N PHE A 474 -15.05 13.23 31.36
CA PHE A 474 -14.85 14.65 31.08
C PHE A 474 -16.19 15.36 30.81
N GLY A 475 -17.21 15.09 31.62
CA GLY A 475 -18.53 15.74 31.51
C GLY A 475 -19.27 15.47 30.21
N ASN A 476 -19.08 14.28 29.63
CA ASN A 476 -19.61 13.90 28.32
C ASN A 476 -19.15 14.80 27.16
N GLU A 477 -17.93 15.31 27.24
CA GLU A 477 -17.38 16.15 26.20
C GLU A 477 -17.24 15.37 24.90
N VAL A 478 -17.67 15.99 23.78
CA VAL A 478 -17.59 15.39 22.44
C VAL A 478 -16.32 15.82 21.76
N ILE A 479 -15.49 14.86 21.40
CA ILE A 479 -14.26 15.07 20.64
C ILE A 479 -14.49 14.67 19.17
N THR A 480 -14.17 15.60 18.27
CA THR A 480 -14.28 15.47 16.81
C THR A 480 -12.90 15.64 16.18
N ALA A 481 -12.77 15.28 14.91
CA ALA A 481 -11.55 15.56 14.13
C ALA A 481 -11.17 17.05 14.12
N ASP A 482 -12.17 17.94 14.11
CA ASP A 482 -11.96 19.39 14.03
C ASP A 482 -11.56 20.01 15.36
N ASN A 483 -12.09 19.50 16.48
CA ASN A 483 -11.82 20.08 17.80
C ASN A 483 -10.71 19.37 18.59
N LEU A 484 -10.18 18.25 18.11
CA LEU A 484 -9.18 17.41 18.79
C LEU A 484 -8.01 18.23 19.33
N PHE A 485 -7.39 19.05 18.48
CA PHE A 485 -6.21 19.84 18.85
C PHE A 485 -6.52 20.83 19.96
N VAL A 486 -7.61 21.59 19.80
CA VAL A 486 -8.05 22.59 20.79
C VAL A 486 -8.38 21.95 22.12
N LYS A 487 -9.19 20.86 22.10
CA LYS A 487 -9.62 20.14 23.30
C LYS A 487 -8.46 19.45 24.01
N SER A 488 -7.58 18.80 23.26
CA SER A 488 -6.36 18.21 23.82
C SER A 488 -5.51 19.27 24.54
N GLN A 489 -5.38 20.46 23.96
CA GLN A 489 -4.61 21.53 24.57
C GLN A 489 -5.26 22.08 25.83
N LEU A 490 -6.58 22.34 25.82
CA LEU A 490 -7.31 22.85 26.98
C LEU A 490 -7.18 21.88 28.19
N HIS A 491 -7.32 20.59 27.98
CA HIS A 491 -7.19 19.60 29.05
C HIS A 491 -5.76 19.42 29.55
N ILE A 492 -4.76 19.63 28.67
CA ILE A 492 -3.35 19.62 29.08
C ILE A 492 -3.04 20.87 29.94
N GLN A 493 -3.65 22.02 29.63
CA GLN A 493 -3.39 23.29 30.37
C GLN A 493 -4.13 23.39 31.69
N SER A 494 -5.40 22.98 31.75
CA SER A 494 -6.30 23.22 32.89
C SER A 494 -5.92 22.54 34.20
N GLY A 495 -4.95 21.63 34.18
CA GLY A 495 -4.49 20.91 35.37
C GLY A 495 -3.00 20.62 35.39
N PHE A 496 -2.21 21.36 34.59
CA PHE A 496 -0.78 21.06 34.47
C PHE A 496 0.03 21.63 35.64
N PHE A 497 0.44 20.75 36.53
CA PHE A 497 1.66 20.85 37.32
C PHE A 497 2.45 19.56 37.10
N GLU A 498 3.76 19.60 37.21
CA GLU A 498 4.61 18.44 37.04
C GLU A 498 4.12 17.28 37.91
N GLY A 499 3.75 16.14 37.27
CA GLY A 499 3.18 14.97 37.94
C GLY A 499 1.65 14.92 38.04
N SER A 500 0.89 15.87 37.42
CA SER A 500 -0.57 15.81 37.37
C SER A 500 -1.05 14.64 36.51
N SER A 501 -2.14 13.96 36.93
CA SER A 501 -2.72 12.83 36.19
C SER A 501 -3.64 13.28 35.04
N THR A 502 -4.07 14.52 35.02
CA THR A 502 -5.14 15.04 34.11
C THR A 502 -4.86 14.80 32.64
N LYS A 503 -3.63 14.98 32.19
CA LYS A 503 -3.22 14.70 30.81
C LYS A 503 -3.30 13.20 30.47
N LYS A 504 -2.81 12.35 31.37
CA LYS A 504 -2.87 10.89 31.23
C LYS A 504 -4.31 10.43 31.20
N ASP A 505 -5.15 11.00 32.08
CA ASP A 505 -6.56 10.64 32.19
C ASP A 505 -7.34 11.02 30.93
N PHE A 506 -7.07 12.21 30.35
CA PHE A 506 -7.65 12.61 29.06
C PHE A 506 -7.25 11.68 27.91
N LEU A 507 -5.95 11.41 27.74
CA LEU A 507 -5.46 10.52 26.69
C LEU A 507 -5.96 9.09 26.86
N THR A 508 -6.08 8.62 28.10
CA THR A 508 -6.64 7.32 28.43
C THR A 508 -8.12 7.25 28.08
N ALA A 509 -8.92 8.25 28.48
CA ALA A 509 -10.34 8.33 28.17
C ALA A 509 -10.59 8.44 26.65
N LEU A 510 -9.80 9.26 25.94
CA LEU A 510 -9.85 9.36 24.49
C LEU A 510 -9.53 8.04 23.82
N SER A 511 -8.46 7.38 24.25
CA SER A 511 -8.02 6.08 23.76
C SER A 511 -9.10 5.00 23.96
N GLN A 512 -9.71 4.93 25.15
CA GLN A 512 -10.80 3.98 25.45
C GLN A 512 -12.05 4.23 24.62
N SER A 513 -12.43 5.51 24.48
CA SER A 513 -13.60 5.90 23.68
C SER A 513 -13.40 5.64 22.20
N LEU A 514 -12.22 5.95 21.67
CA LEU A 514 -11.84 5.61 20.27
C LEU A 514 -11.88 4.11 20.05
N GLN A 515 -11.33 3.34 20.96
CA GLN A 515 -11.31 1.90 20.93
C GLN A 515 -12.71 1.30 20.89
N THR A 516 -13.59 1.72 21.81
CA THR A 516 -14.99 1.30 21.80
C THR A 516 -15.65 1.60 20.45
N LYS A 517 -15.33 2.77 19.87
CA LYS A 517 -15.84 3.17 18.57
C LYS A 517 -15.30 2.33 17.42
N VAL A 518 -13.98 2.08 17.42
CA VAL A 518 -13.29 1.24 16.41
C VAL A 518 -13.78 -0.21 16.44
N SER A 519 -14.04 -0.74 17.64
CA SER A 519 -14.52 -2.13 17.84
C SER A 519 -16.02 -2.29 17.56
N ALA A 520 -16.77 -1.21 17.35
CA ALA A 520 -18.20 -1.29 17.06
C ALA A 520 -18.44 -1.99 15.71
N GLU A 521 -19.49 -2.82 15.63
CA GLU A 521 -19.83 -3.60 14.42
C GLU A 521 -19.95 -2.76 13.16
N LYS A 522 -20.43 -1.52 13.29
CA LYS A 522 -20.63 -0.59 12.17
C LYS A 522 -19.36 0.09 11.67
N THR A 523 -18.20 -0.11 12.31
CA THR A 523 -16.97 0.50 11.84
C THR A 523 -16.35 -0.32 10.70
N SER A 524 -16.13 0.34 9.56
CA SER A 524 -15.54 -0.28 8.38
C SER A 524 -14.06 -0.58 8.58
N ILE A 525 -13.68 -1.87 8.56
CA ILE A 525 -12.28 -2.30 8.60
C ILE A 525 -11.48 -1.75 7.42
N PHE A 526 -12.11 -1.60 6.25
CA PHE A 526 -11.47 -1.01 5.06
C PHE A 526 -11.13 0.45 5.27
N LYS A 527 -12.04 1.21 5.88
CA LYS A 527 -11.81 2.62 6.19
C LYS A 527 -10.70 2.79 7.22
N LEU A 528 -10.67 1.92 8.25
CA LEU A 528 -9.59 1.88 9.22
C LEU A 528 -8.24 1.56 8.55
N ALA A 529 -8.19 0.55 7.69
CA ALA A 529 -6.99 0.17 6.96
C ALA A 529 -6.49 1.32 6.06
N GLN A 530 -7.39 2.04 5.38
CA GLN A 530 -7.04 3.23 4.60
C GLN A 530 -6.45 4.35 5.48
N VAL A 531 -7.01 4.60 6.65
CA VAL A 531 -6.50 5.60 7.60
C VAL A 531 -5.11 5.22 8.09
N VAL A 532 -4.92 3.97 8.48
CA VAL A 532 -3.60 3.46 8.94
C VAL A 532 -2.58 3.59 7.82
N LYS A 533 -2.93 3.13 6.60
CA LYS A 533 -2.02 3.23 5.45
C LYS A 533 -1.68 4.67 5.12
N LYS A 534 -2.67 5.56 5.02
CA LYS A 534 -2.46 6.99 4.80
C LYS A 534 -1.50 7.56 5.87
N SER A 535 -1.72 7.23 7.13
CA SER A 535 -0.90 7.72 8.23
C SER A 535 0.53 7.19 8.22
N LEU A 536 0.74 5.96 7.74
CA LEU A 536 2.07 5.41 7.50
C LEU A 536 2.77 6.11 6.33
N ASP A 537 2.07 6.29 5.21
CA ASP A 537 2.61 6.96 4.02
C ASP A 537 2.94 8.44 4.29
N GLU A 538 2.09 9.14 5.07
CA GLU A 538 2.28 10.52 5.48
C GLU A 538 3.20 10.67 6.70
N LYS A 539 3.77 9.57 7.23
CA LYS A 539 4.64 9.54 8.41
C LYS A 539 3.98 10.10 9.68
N ASN A 540 2.67 9.94 9.80
CA ASN A 540 1.93 10.19 11.03
C ASN A 540 2.00 9.00 11.99
N ILE A 541 2.33 7.82 11.46
CA ILE A 541 2.79 6.63 12.17
C ILE A 541 4.17 6.25 11.63
N LEU A 542 5.11 5.97 12.52
CA LEU A 542 6.44 5.45 12.19
C LEU A 542 6.68 4.15 12.93
N ILE A 543 7.39 3.22 12.32
CA ILE A 543 7.67 1.91 12.90
C ILE A 543 9.17 1.63 12.84
N TYR A 544 9.74 1.25 13.98
CA TYR A 544 11.09 0.74 14.10
C TYR A 544 11.06 -0.63 14.77
N LEU A 545 11.75 -1.62 14.22
CA LEU A 545 11.88 -2.97 14.78
C LEU A 545 13.35 -3.30 15.01
N ASN A 546 13.64 -3.97 16.12
CA ASN A 546 14.96 -4.50 16.42
C ASN A 546 15.31 -5.74 15.57
N ASP A 547 14.30 -6.41 14.99
CA ASP A 547 14.50 -7.43 13.97
C ASP A 547 14.88 -6.81 12.62
N GLY A 548 16.11 -7.08 12.17
CA GLY A 548 16.62 -6.50 10.92
C GLY A 548 15.84 -6.92 9.67
N THR A 549 15.26 -8.12 9.63
CA THR A 549 14.44 -8.57 8.50
C THR A 549 13.13 -7.81 8.43
N GLY A 550 12.46 -7.66 9.56
CA GLY A 550 11.26 -6.85 9.68
C GLY A 550 11.52 -5.39 9.38
N GLN A 551 12.59 -4.83 9.92
CA GLN A 551 12.97 -3.43 9.68
C GLN A 551 13.22 -3.15 8.19
N ASN A 552 13.88 -4.04 7.48
CA ASN A 552 14.11 -3.86 6.04
C ASN A 552 12.81 -3.78 5.23
N LYS A 553 11.78 -4.54 5.61
CA LYS A 553 10.45 -4.45 4.97
C LYS A 553 9.80 -3.08 5.23
N ILE A 554 9.89 -2.59 6.47
CA ILE A 554 9.36 -1.28 6.88
C ILE A 554 10.07 -0.15 6.13
N GLU A 555 11.39 -0.21 6.03
CA GLU A 555 12.20 0.78 5.29
C GLU A 555 11.86 0.80 3.80
N HIS A 556 11.62 -0.37 3.21
CA HIS A 556 11.24 -0.47 1.79
C HIS A 556 9.93 0.27 1.47
N LEU A 557 9.00 0.29 2.42
CA LEU A 557 7.74 1.04 2.29
C LEU A 557 7.85 2.51 2.72
N GLY A 558 9.01 2.96 3.21
CA GLY A 558 9.22 4.32 3.68
C GLY A 558 8.62 4.63 5.07
N TRP A 559 8.16 3.61 5.80
CA TRP A 559 7.44 3.76 7.08
C TRP A 559 8.35 3.82 8.31
N GLY A 560 9.64 3.55 8.13
CA GLY A 560 10.64 3.57 9.19
C GLY A 560 11.12 4.97 9.58
N GLY A 561 10.78 6.00 8.82
CA GLY A 561 11.24 7.37 9.10
C GLY A 561 12.76 7.54 9.13
N ARG A 562 13.50 6.60 8.52
CA ARG A 562 14.95 6.71 8.36
C ARG A 562 15.30 7.75 7.31
N ILE A 563 16.43 8.38 7.47
CA ILE A 563 17.00 9.24 6.45
C ILE A 563 17.53 8.39 5.30
N PHE A 564 17.01 8.65 4.10
CA PHE A 564 17.37 7.87 2.91
C PHE A 564 18.80 8.10 2.45
N SER A 565 19.45 7.04 2.00
CA SER A 565 20.74 7.15 1.32
C SER A 565 20.59 7.79 -0.05
N VAL A 566 21.52 8.67 -0.41
CA VAL A 566 21.53 9.38 -1.71
C VAL A 566 22.08 8.43 -2.78
N ASN A 567 21.25 7.52 -3.24
CA ASN A 567 21.56 6.61 -4.33
C ASN A 567 20.51 6.71 -5.42
N CYS A 568 20.92 6.64 -6.66
CA CYS A 568 19.94 6.55 -7.75
C CYS A 568 19.17 5.23 -7.69
N LEU A 569 17.86 5.31 -7.88
CA LEU A 569 16.99 4.12 -7.93
C LEU A 569 17.21 3.32 -9.21
N SER A 570 17.65 3.98 -10.29
CA SER A 570 18.04 3.31 -11.52
C SER A 570 19.43 2.67 -11.36
N ARG A 571 19.65 1.56 -12.07
CA ARG A 571 20.98 0.94 -12.19
C ARG A 571 21.90 1.67 -13.20
N GLU A 572 21.50 2.85 -13.64
CA GLU A 572 22.28 3.65 -14.58
C GLU A 572 23.55 4.16 -13.89
N GLU A 573 24.72 3.78 -14.42
CA GLU A 573 26.03 4.17 -13.87
C GLU A 573 26.25 5.69 -13.89
N ASN A 574 25.53 6.42 -14.76
CA ASN A 574 25.65 7.85 -14.98
C ASN A 574 24.47 8.66 -14.43
N CYS A 575 23.94 8.26 -13.28
CA CYS A 575 22.90 8.99 -12.55
C CYS A 575 23.53 9.95 -11.54
N LEU A 576 22.96 11.15 -11.45
CA LEU A 576 23.26 12.17 -10.45
C LEU A 576 22.13 12.20 -9.41
N ALA A 577 22.40 11.77 -8.19
CA ALA A 577 21.45 11.78 -7.10
C ALA A 577 21.59 13.03 -6.23
N ASP A 578 20.48 13.65 -5.89
CA ASP A 578 20.37 14.82 -5.03
C ASP A 578 19.31 14.64 -3.96
N TYR A 579 19.40 15.38 -2.88
CA TYR A 579 18.57 15.17 -1.69
C TYR A 579 18.34 16.48 -0.93
N LEU A 580 17.13 16.63 -0.38
CA LEU A 580 16.81 17.70 0.54
C LEU A 580 15.84 17.19 1.62
N TYR A 581 16.16 17.46 2.87
CA TYR A 581 15.29 17.21 4.00
C TYR A 581 15.29 18.41 4.94
N LEU A 582 14.15 19.05 5.09
CA LEU A 582 13.94 20.17 6.00
C LEU A 582 13.33 19.64 7.30
N VAL A 583 14.01 19.88 8.42
CA VAL A 583 13.63 19.35 9.73
C VAL A 583 13.49 20.49 10.72
N ASP A 584 12.26 20.84 11.01
CA ASP A 584 11.92 21.82 12.05
C ASP A 584 11.91 21.17 13.43
N SER A 585 12.34 21.90 14.46
CA SER A 585 12.18 21.52 15.86
C SER A 585 11.81 22.76 16.66
N ASN A 586 10.57 22.81 17.14
CA ASN A 586 10.10 23.91 17.98
C ASN A 586 10.76 23.86 19.35
N LEU A 587 11.75 24.72 19.59
CA LEU A 587 12.43 24.87 20.88
C LEU A 587 11.93 26.07 21.68
N GLY A 588 10.75 26.63 21.30
CA GLY A 588 10.12 27.75 22.01
C GLY A 588 9.28 27.35 23.23
N VAL A 589 9.13 26.07 23.50
CA VAL A 589 8.26 25.52 24.57
C VAL A 589 6.81 26.07 24.45
N ASN A 590 6.35 26.22 23.24
CA ASN A 590 5.03 26.71 22.89
C ASN A 590 4.42 25.94 21.74
N LYS A 591 3.25 26.32 21.26
CA LYS A 591 2.54 25.66 20.14
C LYS A 591 2.62 26.49 18.84
N ALA A 592 3.56 27.40 18.73
CA ALA A 592 3.66 28.35 17.62
C ALA A 592 3.79 27.65 16.26
N ASN A 593 4.49 26.50 16.16
CA ASN A 593 4.59 25.76 14.89
C ASN A 593 3.22 25.34 14.31
N PHE A 594 2.19 25.18 15.14
CA PHE A 594 0.85 24.84 14.68
C PHE A 594 0.23 25.96 13.83
N PHE A 595 0.63 27.21 14.05
CA PHE A 595 0.15 28.38 13.35
C PHE A 595 1.04 28.84 12.20
N ILE A 596 2.13 28.12 11.94
CA ILE A 596 3.01 28.45 10.82
C ILE A 596 2.43 27.93 9.51
N LYS A 597 2.23 28.86 8.57
CA LYS A 597 2.01 28.54 7.17
C LYS A 597 3.34 28.60 6.43
N LYS A 598 3.76 27.45 5.89
CA LYS A 598 5.07 27.25 5.27
C LYS A 598 4.92 27.04 3.76
N SER A 599 5.89 27.51 2.99
CA SER A 599 6.08 27.13 1.58
C SER A 599 7.56 27.23 1.23
N ALA A 600 7.99 26.52 0.18
CA ALA A 600 9.38 26.55 -0.26
C ALA A 600 9.49 26.75 -1.77
N ASN A 601 10.55 27.49 -2.19
CA ASN A 601 11.00 27.56 -3.57
C ASN A 601 12.43 27.01 -3.62
N ILE A 602 12.63 26.01 -4.45
CA ILE A 602 13.90 25.29 -4.60
C ILE A 602 14.36 25.46 -6.03
N ARG A 603 15.51 26.11 -6.23
CA ARG A 603 16.13 26.23 -7.55
C ARG A 603 17.45 25.48 -7.55
N LYS A 604 17.60 24.54 -8.46
CA LYS A 604 18.79 23.72 -8.66
C LYS A 604 19.46 24.12 -9.97
N LYS A 605 20.67 24.61 -9.90
CA LYS A 605 21.49 24.95 -11.07
C LYS A 605 22.61 23.93 -11.19
N ILE A 606 22.58 23.14 -12.25
CA ILE A 606 23.57 22.08 -12.51
C ILE A 606 24.55 22.58 -13.55
N ASN A 607 25.82 22.68 -13.19
CA ASN A 607 26.89 23.09 -14.14
C ASN A 607 27.41 21.88 -14.96
N LYS A 608 28.36 22.16 -15.87
CA LYS A 608 28.91 21.16 -16.77
C LYS A 608 29.69 20.05 -16.06
N GLU A 609 30.25 20.37 -14.92
CA GLU A 609 31.05 19.49 -14.08
C GLU A 609 30.19 18.64 -13.12
N GLY A 610 28.86 18.78 -13.17
CA GLY A 610 27.94 18.07 -12.30
C GLY A 610 27.82 18.63 -10.87
N GLN A 611 28.37 19.82 -10.62
CA GLN A 611 28.16 20.54 -9.37
C GLN A 611 26.74 21.12 -9.35
N ILE A 612 26.08 21.07 -8.21
CA ILE A 612 24.73 21.61 -8.02
C ILE A 612 24.77 22.80 -7.07
N GLU A 613 24.43 23.98 -7.58
CA GLU A 613 24.11 25.13 -6.76
C GLU A 613 22.61 25.08 -6.42
N THR A 614 22.27 25.13 -5.15
CA THR A 614 20.89 25.19 -4.69
C THR A 614 20.60 26.53 -4.06
N GLU A 615 19.62 27.23 -4.61
CA GLU A 615 18.97 28.37 -3.99
C GLU A 615 17.66 27.88 -3.35
N LEU A 616 17.56 28.01 -2.03
CA LEU A 616 16.40 27.58 -1.25
C LEU A 616 15.78 28.80 -0.57
N GLU A 617 14.53 29.10 -0.89
CA GLU A 617 13.73 30.07 -0.18
C GLU A 617 12.66 29.32 0.64
N ILE A 618 12.58 29.58 1.94
CA ILE A 618 11.51 29.06 2.81
C ILE A 618 10.74 30.26 3.34
N SER A 619 9.46 30.34 3.01
CA SER A 619 8.53 31.33 3.55
C SER A 619 7.78 30.72 4.74
N MET A 620 7.82 31.41 5.88
CA MET A 620 7.17 31.02 7.13
C MET A 620 6.33 32.18 7.64
N GLU A 621 5.02 32.03 7.60
CA GLU A 621 4.05 33.03 8.11
C GLU A 621 3.48 32.54 9.43
N ASN A 622 3.77 33.24 10.51
CA ASN A 622 3.17 32.96 11.81
C ASN A 622 1.79 33.64 11.86
N GLN A 623 0.74 32.82 11.77
CA GLN A 623 -0.66 33.26 11.69
C GLN A 623 -1.36 33.25 13.05
N GLU A 624 -0.61 33.29 14.15
CA GLU A 624 -1.24 33.18 15.44
C GLU A 624 -2.29 34.24 15.66
N SER A 625 -3.47 33.78 16.06
CA SER A 625 -4.63 34.60 16.37
C SER A 625 -5.27 34.27 17.72
N SER A 626 -4.76 33.25 18.44
CA SER A 626 -5.43 32.71 19.62
C SER A 626 -4.53 32.63 20.85
N ALA A 627 -4.82 33.42 21.87
CA ALA A 627 -4.18 33.31 23.18
C ALA A 627 -4.46 31.98 23.90
N TYR A 628 -5.48 31.25 23.49
CA TYR A 628 -5.88 29.98 24.13
C TYR A 628 -4.96 28.79 23.84
N LEU A 629 -4.19 28.84 22.76
CA LEU A 629 -3.40 27.69 22.30
C LEU A 629 -1.89 27.82 22.53
N GLN A 630 -1.45 28.79 23.39
CA GLN A 630 -0.03 28.99 23.68
C GLN A 630 0.84 29.16 22.43
N GLY A 631 0.39 29.93 21.47
CA GLY A 631 1.20 30.36 20.34
C GLY A 631 2.37 31.24 20.76
N GLY A 632 2.68 32.26 20.01
CA GLY A 632 3.74 33.17 20.29
C GLY A 632 4.84 33.18 19.26
N VAL A 633 6.03 33.64 19.63
CA VAL A 633 7.21 33.59 18.74
C VAL A 633 7.55 32.14 18.44
N TYR A 634 7.57 31.77 17.15
CA TYR A 634 8.04 30.46 16.75
C TYR A 634 9.56 30.43 16.79
N THR A 635 10.10 29.72 17.76
CA THR A 635 11.54 29.50 17.92
C THR A 635 11.88 28.12 17.36
N ASP A 636 12.36 28.10 16.14
CA ASP A 636 12.63 26.91 15.38
C ASP A 636 14.13 26.61 15.28
N TYR A 637 14.54 25.39 15.65
CA TYR A 637 15.83 24.87 15.30
C TYR A 637 15.69 24.09 13.98
N LEU A 638 15.88 24.79 12.87
CA LEU A 638 15.80 24.23 11.53
C LEU A 638 17.11 23.51 11.19
N ARG A 639 17.00 22.24 10.76
CA ARG A 639 18.10 21.50 10.15
C ARG A 639 17.79 21.24 8.67
N ILE A 640 18.76 21.57 7.83
CA ILE A 640 18.72 21.34 6.38
C ILE A 640 19.71 20.24 6.07
N ILE A 641 19.20 19.05 5.72
CA ILE A 641 20.01 17.87 5.45
C ILE A 641 20.12 17.68 3.95
N VAL A 642 21.34 17.63 3.46
CA VAL A 642 21.70 17.65 2.05
C VAL A 642 22.79 16.59 1.77
N PRO A 643 23.12 16.28 0.52
CA PRO A 643 24.20 15.36 0.20
C PRO A 643 25.54 15.76 0.82
N ARG A 644 26.35 14.75 1.17
CA ARG A 644 27.64 14.95 1.81
C ARG A 644 28.56 15.86 1.01
N GLY A 645 29.32 16.70 1.70
CA GLY A 645 30.27 17.64 1.11
C GLY A 645 29.63 18.91 0.58
N SER A 646 28.32 19.11 0.78
CA SER A 646 27.66 20.39 0.50
C SER A 646 28.23 21.49 1.38
N ARG A 647 28.43 22.68 0.79
CA ARG A 647 28.97 23.85 1.48
C ARG A 647 27.99 24.99 1.45
N LEU A 648 27.69 25.56 2.60
CA LEU A 648 26.84 26.73 2.70
C LEU A 648 27.60 27.95 2.17
N VAL A 649 26.99 28.63 1.20
CA VAL A 649 27.51 29.87 0.59
C VAL A 649 26.97 31.10 1.32
N SER A 650 25.67 31.18 1.50
CA SER A 650 25.00 32.28 2.18
C SER A 650 23.73 31.85 2.91
N ALA A 651 23.37 32.59 3.94
CA ALA A 651 22.10 32.45 4.66
C ALA A 651 21.58 33.83 5.04
N ASN A 652 20.30 34.10 4.78
CA ASN A 652 19.65 35.37 5.08
C ASN A 652 18.20 35.16 5.57
N LEU A 653 17.85 35.77 6.69
CA LEU A 653 16.49 35.77 7.22
C LEU A 653 15.89 37.17 7.09
N SER A 654 14.91 37.31 6.19
CA SER A 654 14.15 38.56 5.98
C SER A 654 15.04 39.79 5.81
N GLY A 655 16.09 39.67 4.97
CA GLY A 655 17.02 40.75 4.67
C GLY A 655 18.21 40.88 5.63
N ARG A 656 18.29 40.07 6.68
CA ARG A 656 19.42 40.04 7.62
C ARG A 656 20.28 38.82 7.36
N GLU A 657 21.56 39.02 7.14
CA GLU A 657 22.49 37.91 7.01
C GLU A 657 22.61 37.13 8.33
N ILE A 658 22.59 35.79 8.23
CA ILE A 658 22.86 34.92 9.36
C ILE A 658 24.36 34.60 9.30
N GLU A 659 25.08 34.95 10.35
CA GLU A 659 26.51 34.67 10.47
C GLU A 659 26.79 33.16 10.35
N LYS A 660 27.71 32.78 9.51
CA LYS A 660 28.07 31.35 9.32
C LYS A 660 28.54 30.68 10.61
N SER A 661 29.13 31.44 11.54
CA SER A 661 29.55 30.98 12.86
C SER A 661 28.38 30.55 13.77
N SER A 662 27.17 31.06 13.51
CA SER A 662 25.94 30.69 14.21
C SER A 662 25.19 29.53 13.57
N ILE A 663 25.68 29.03 12.43
CA ILE A 663 25.12 27.87 11.73
C ILE A 663 26.01 26.66 11.98
N GLU A 664 25.45 25.67 12.66
CA GLU A 664 26.10 24.38 12.85
C GLU A 664 26.18 23.65 11.50
N SER A 665 27.41 23.34 11.05
CA SER A 665 27.65 22.56 9.85
C SER A 665 28.40 21.29 10.23
N SER A 666 27.79 20.14 10.03
CA SER A 666 28.35 18.85 10.43
C SER A 666 28.07 17.76 9.40
N ASP A 667 28.96 16.80 9.28
CA ASP A 667 28.65 15.56 8.57
C ASP A 667 27.60 14.80 9.37
N TYR A 668 26.54 14.39 8.68
CA TYR A 668 25.45 13.61 9.24
C TYR A 668 25.32 12.28 8.50
N GLN A 669 25.47 11.18 9.21
CA GLN A 669 25.63 9.85 8.61
C GLN A 669 26.84 9.79 7.66
N THR A 670 26.91 8.76 6.81
CA THR A 670 28.04 8.56 5.90
C THR A 670 27.94 9.37 4.60
N ASP A 671 26.73 9.80 4.25
CA ASP A 671 26.41 10.36 2.92
C ASP A 671 25.67 11.71 2.96
N LYS A 672 25.59 12.36 4.13
CA LYS A 672 24.88 13.64 4.32
C LYS A 672 25.75 14.71 4.99
N THR A 673 25.38 15.95 4.74
CA THR A 673 25.79 17.13 5.52
C THR A 673 24.53 17.80 6.08
N SER A 674 24.58 18.26 7.33
CA SER A 674 23.51 18.95 8.01
C SER A 674 23.92 20.40 8.30
N PHE A 675 23.04 21.36 7.99
CA PHE A 675 23.13 22.76 8.43
C PHE A 675 22.05 23.01 9.45
N GLY A 676 22.42 23.28 10.72
CA GLY A 676 21.52 23.56 11.83
C GLY A 676 21.56 25.03 12.21
N MET A 677 20.40 25.67 12.39
CA MET A 677 20.29 27.08 12.78
C MET A 677 19.05 27.36 13.60
N LEU A 678 19.16 28.29 14.56
CA LEU A 678 18.01 28.76 15.33
C LEU A 678 17.36 29.94 14.62
N LEU A 679 16.07 29.83 14.33
CA LEU A 679 15.25 30.87 13.73
C LEU A 679 14.21 31.37 14.73
N LYS A 680 13.89 32.66 14.68
CA LYS A 680 12.79 33.24 15.44
C LYS A 680 11.82 33.95 14.50
N ILE A 681 10.60 33.41 14.41
CA ILE A 681 9.54 33.92 13.55
C ILE A 681 8.54 34.65 14.45
N PRO A 682 8.49 35.99 14.43
CA PRO A 682 7.58 36.75 15.29
C PRO A 682 6.11 36.48 14.97
N GLU A 683 5.26 36.69 15.94
CA GLU A 683 3.80 36.63 15.81
C GLU A 683 3.29 37.54 14.69
N LEU A 684 2.31 37.08 13.94
CA LEU A 684 1.64 37.79 12.84
C LEU A 684 2.62 38.35 11.79
N LYS A 685 3.77 37.71 11.63
CA LYS A 685 4.79 38.12 10.66
C LYS A 685 5.11 37.00 9.67
N LEU A 686 5.38 37.42 8.44
CA LEU A 686 5.99 36.63 7.40
C LEU A 686 7.51 36.76 7.47
N SER A 687 8.21 35.68 7.65
CA SER A 687 9.68 35.60 7.56
C SER A 687 10.08 34.76 6.34
N ARG A 688 11.13 35.21 5.65
CA ARG A 688 11.68 34.45 4.50
C ARG A 688 13.13 34.14 4.75
N LEU A 689 13.44 32.86 4.72
CA LEU A 689 14.80 32.34 4.82
C LEU A 689 15.31 32.05 3.42
N PHE A 690 16.41 32.68 3.04
CA PHE A 690 17.12 32.43 1.79
C PHE A 690 18.44 31.75 2.09
N LEU A 691 18.71 30.63 1.44
CA LEU A 691 19.94 29.87 1.58
C LEU A 691 20.50 29.57 0.20
N THR A 692 21.82 29.69 0.07
CA THR A 692 22.54 29.18 -1.08
C THR A 692 23.60 28.21 -0.60
N PHE A 693 23.62 27.02 -1.19
CA PHE A 693 24.65 26.02 -0.92
C PHE A 693 25.10 25.33 -2.19
N LEU A 694 26.33 24.89 -2.20
CA LEU A 694 26.98 24.24 -3.32
C LEU A 694 27.27 22.78 -2.96
N GLN A 695 26.78 21.87 -3.77
CA GLN A 695 27.10 20.46 -3.70
C GLN A 695 28.18 20.11 -4.70
N MET A 696 29.30 19.63 -4.17
CA MET A 696 30.45 19.19 -4.95
C MET A 696 30.34 17.71 -5.26
N ASN A 697 29.66 17.35 -6.33
CA ASN A 697 29.62 15.97 -6.77
C ASN A 697 30.95 15.55 -7.43
N PRO A 698 31.36 14.28 -7.33
CA PRO A 698 32.44 13.78 -8.16
C PRO A 698 32.04 13.94 -9.63
N VAL A 699 32.99 14.46 -10.43
CA VAL A 699 32.79 14.69 -11.88
C VAL A 699 32.41 13.37 -12.55
N LYS A 700 31.15 13.28 -12.99
CA LYS A 700 30.67 12.20 -13.84
C LYS A 700 30.52 12.73 -15.25
N ASN A 701 31.32 12.22 -16.17
CA ASN A 701 31.14 12.48 -17.59
C ASN A 701 29.88 11.76 -18.08
N ASN A 702 29.04 12.42 -18.89
CA ASN A 702 27.82 11.88 -19.49
C ASN A 702 26.74 11.49 -18.50
N ILE A 703 26.28 12.44 -17.66
CA ILE A 703 25.08 12.25 -16.83
C ILE A 703 23.88 11.97 -17.75
N ARG A 704 23.20 10.84 -17.53
CA ARG A 704 21.99 10.42 -18.27
C ARG A 704 20.71 10.58 -17.47
N GLU A 705 20.84 10.62 -16.15
CA GLU A 705 19.70 10.74 -15.24
C GLU A 705 20.05 11.67 -14.07
N TYR A 706 19.14 12.55 -13.73
CA TYR A 706 19.17 13.32 -12.49
C TYR A 706 17.98 12.94 -11.63
N GLN A 707 18.23 12.63 -10.36
CA GLN A 707 17.20 12.25 -9.40
C GLN A 707 17.26 13.14 -8.18
N PHE A 708 16.15 13.83 -7.90
CA PHE A 708 16.00 14.68 -6.72
C PHE A 708 15.02 14.05 -5.74
N TYR A 709 15.45 13.93 -4.49
CA TYR A 709 14.70 13.37 -3.39
C TYR A 709 14.35 14.46 -2.38
N MET A 710 13.04 14.72 -2.18
CA MET A 710 12.53 15.61 -1.13
C MET A 710 11.89 14.75 -0.04
N GLN A 711 12.52 14.68 1.13
CA GLN A 711 12.01 13.89 2.25
C GLN A 711 11.03 14.69 3.08
N LYS A 712 9.90 14.05 3.47
CA LYS A 712 8.89 14.61 4.35
C LYS A 712 9.31 14.46 5.81
N GLN A 713 9.16 15.54 6.59
CA GLN A 713 9.27 15.47 8.05
C GLN A 713 8.00 14.87 8.66
N PRO A 714 8.12 13.87 9.57
CA PRO A 714 7.01 13.37 10.35
C PRO A 714 6.37 14.46 11.23
N GLY A 715 5.05 14.45 11.33
CA GLY A 715 4.29 15.39 12.19
C GLY A 715 4.23 16.83 11.70
N ASP A 716 4.96 17.21 10.65
CA ASP A 716 4.84 18.53 10.03
C ASP A 716 3.62 18.56 9.10
N LYS A 717 2.94 19.73 9.07
CA LYS A 717 1.88 19.99 8.10
C LYS A 717 2.44 19.93 6.69
N SER A 718 1.68 19.33 5.77
CA SER A 718 2.04 19.41 4.35
C SER A 718 2.05 20.87 3.89
N TYR A 719 3.10 21.24 3.19
CA TYR A 719 3.23 22.56 2.55
C TYR A 719 3.59 22.43 1.08
N SER A 720 3.22 23.43 0.29
CA SER A 720 3.55 23.49 -1.13
C SER A 720 5.01 23.88 -1.35
N PHE A 721 5.62 23.30 -2.39
CA PHE A 721 6.92 23.77 -2.87
C PHE A 721 6.97 23.80 -4.40
N ASN A 722 7.82 24.68 -4.92
CA ASN A 722 8.19 24.74 -6.33
C ASN A 722 9.63 24.28 -6.48
N LEU A 723 9.87 23.37 -7.42
CA LEU A 723 11.19 22.90 -7.79
C LEU A 723 11.50 23.38 -9.20
N ALA A 724 12.54 24.22 -9.36
CA ALA A 724 13.12 24.60 -10.64
C ALA A 724 14.46 23.90 -10.80
N VAL A 725 14.65 23.20 -11.91
CA VAL A 725 15.91 22.55 -12.26
C VAL A 725 16.43 23.17 -13.57
N GLU A 726 17.56 23.83 -13.49
CA GLU A 726 18.20 24.56 -14.60
C GLU A 726 19.54 23.93 -14.95
N SER A 727 19.86 23.85 -16.23
CA SER A 727 21.20 23.43 -16.69
C SER A 727 21.54 24.02 -18.03
N ALA A 728 22.78 24.52 -18.16
CA ALA A 728 23.27 25.20 -19.36
C ALA A 728 23.46 24.27 -20.59
N LYS A 729 23.45 22.94 -20.40
CA LYS A 729 23.70 21.94 -21.48
C LYS A 729 22.85 20.70 -21.43
N ILE A 730 21.89 20.59 -20.52
CA ILE A 730 21.15 19.39 -20.31
C ILE A 730 19.73 19.64 -20.78
N ASN A 731 19.32 18.97 -21.87
CA ASN A 731 17.92 18.92 -22.28
C ASN A 731 17.21 17.88 -21.40
N PHE A 732 16.50 18.33 -20.38
CA PHE A 732 15.67 17.47 -19.56
C PHE A 732 14.44 17.02 -20.34
N GLN A 733 14.24 15.71 -20.45
CA GLN A 733 12.96 15.16 -20.85
C GLN A 733 12.24 14.65 -19.60
N PRO A 734 11.15 15.32 -19.17
CA PRO A 734 10.39 14.86 -18.02
C PRO A 734 9.72 13.55 -18.36
N LYS A 735 9.88 12.55 -17.53
CA LYS A 735 9.13 11.30 -17.67
C LYS A 735 7.62 11.51 -17.49
N ASN A 736 7.14 12.57 -16.78
CA ASN A 736 5.72 12.76 -16.45
C ASN A 736 5.31 14.18 -15.99
N PHE A 737 5.82 15.30 -16.54
CA PHE A 737 5.54 16.63 -15.98
C PHE A 737 5.15 17.73 -16.97
N SER A 738 4.41 18.73 -16.47
CA SER A 738 3.53 19.63 -17.20
C SER A 738 4.11 20.94 -17.70
N SER A 739 5.35 21.30 -17.41
CA SER A 739 5.95 22.50 -18.03
C SER A 739 7.46 22.41 -18.17
N VAL A 740 7.90 22.30 -19.42
CA VAL A 740 9.30 22.43 -19.82
C VAL A 740 9.46 23.81 -20.43
N THR A 741 10.35 24.64 -19.87
CA THR A 741 10.76 25.92 -20.46
C THR A 741 12.08 25.75 -21.19
N LYS A 742 12.48 26.72 -22.02
CA LYS A 742 13.79 26.69 -22.70
C LYS A 742 14.99 26.71 -21.72
N GLU A 743 14.76 27.08 -20.46
CA GLU A 743 15.77 27.29 -19.42
C GLU A 743 15.81 26.19 -18.37
N GLY A 744 14.83 25.30 -18.34
CA GLY A 744 14.74 24.25 -17.32
C GLY A 744 13.35 23.67 -17.14
N ILE A 745 13.17 22.92 -16.06
CA ILE A 745 11.91 22.30 -15.66
C ILE A 745 11.42 22.93 -14.39
N ASN A 746 10.11 23.27 -14.35
CA ASN A 746 9.44 23.74 -13.14
C ASN A 746 8.35 22.75 -12.72
N ILE A 747 8.36 22.37 -11.44
CA ILE A 747 7.42 21.44 -10.84
C ILE A 747 6.81 22.07 -9.59
N ALA A 748 5.49 22.12 -9.52
CA ALA A 748 4.76 22.41 -8.30
C ALA A 748 4.35 21.10 -7.62
N SER A 749 4.63 20.96 -6.33
CA SER A 749 4.32 19.78 -5.54
C SER A 749 4.09 20.14 -4.07
N ASP A 750 3.91 19.13 -3.24
CA ASP A 750 3.74 19.27 -1.79
C ASP A 750 4.55 18.25 -0.99
N THR A 751 4.63 18.45 0.31
CA THR A 751 5.32 17.56 1.25
C THR A 751 4.37 16.64 2.02
N SER A 752 3.24 16.23 1.44
CA SER A 752 2.32 15.29 2.11
C SER A 752 2.95 13.91 2.30
N VAL A 753 3.80 13.51 1.37
CA VAL A 753 4.62 12.28 1.40
C VAL A 753 6.03 12.59 0.89
N ASP A 754 6.95 11.64 0.99
CA ASP A 754 8.24 11.75 0.31
C ASP A 754 8.05 11.91 -1.20
N ARG A 755 8.88 12.74 -1.82
CA ARG A 755 8.81 13.00 -3.27
C ARG A 755 10.14 12.65 -3.93
N ILE A 756 10.03 11.92 -5.03
CA ILE A 756 11.17 11.56 -5.88
C ILE A 756 10.87 12.05 -7.29
N PHE A 757 11.77 12.84 -7.83
CA PHE A 757 11.68 13.37 -9.19
C PHE A 757 12.84 12.80 -10.00
N THR A 758 12.55 12.14 -11.09
CA THR A 758 13.54 11.55 -11.99
C THR A 758 13.46 12.21 -13.35
N PHE A 759 14.60 12.68 -13.83
CA PHE A 759 14.74 13.38 -15.10
C PHE A 759 15.73 12.65 -15.97
N ASN A 760 15.36 12.37 -17.21
CA ASN A 760 16.34 11.92 -18.20
C ASN A 760 17.13 13.13 -18.68
N VAL A 761 18.44 12.95 -18.75
CA VAL A 761 19.39 13.95 -19.21
C VAL A 761 19.90 13.50 -20.57
N SER A 762 19.59 14.24 -21.61
CA SER A 762 20.21 13.99 -22.93
C SER A 762 21.44 14.91 -23.10
N PRO A 763 22.57 14.37 -23.58
CA PRO A 763 23.82 15.11 -23.74
C PRO A 763 23.74 16.27 -24.74
#